data_c1611a5df2a967e70b7fbcec7d2534a2
#
_entry.id   c1611a5df2a967e70b7fbcec7d2534a2
#
_cell.length_a   1.000
_cell.length_b   1.000
_cell.length_c   1.000
_cell.angle_alpha   90.00
_cell.angle_beta   90.00
_cell.angle_gamma   90.00
#
_symmetry.space_group_name_H-M   'P 1'
#
loop_
_entity.id
_entity.type
_entity.pdbx_description
1 polymer ?
#
loop_
_entity_poly.entity_id
_entity_poly.type
_entity_poly.pdbx_seq_one_letter_code
_entity_poly.pdbx_strand_id
1 'polypeptide(L)'
;MELSRFTENAINALSGAQECAKEFGHRFVGSEHLLMGIIKCGDRTSDLLVKYGVDGEGASPFIDSVVGGGRSVFTDSFGNTQTAKKILELAFYEAKYAGSDLVGTEHILLAIMRERDSMGARIIDSLCTDKAALKASLTKTDRSSQEEPYYEEEAEIKPASYKMTQAGSTPILDAYSTDLTSLAFEGKLDPVIGRDSEISRVLQTLCRRTKNNAVLIGDPGVGKSAVAEGIALRIAEGSVPAMLSQSRLISLDVGSMIAGTKYRGEFEERLKTVLDELRNDSSIILFIDEIHTIVGAGSGEGSLDAANIMKPALARGELRVIGATTVEEYRSFIEKDAALERRFTPILISEPDADQTREILKGLKSRYEKHHGVTIGSEAIDSAIELSVRYIADRRLPDKAIDLIDESCARLRLDNDGNESIESAAAKGDYELARKLRDTLKSGETNDLMLTPRDVARVISERTGLSLDMILGTERFMGLEEQLGSSVFGQTEAIKTVSAALRRSAAGLNSSNKPFASFVMIGPRGTGKKTLIGRLSEIYSGGSVFRLNGADYADASSGDRLIGAPVGYKDSEKGGMLTEFAKLHPVSVIMITSPEKLHDSAVSVLSEILENGVIDDGRGRAVSFRNAIIAFSADCPEKTGRMGFASSDRRDDAISWIDGALPSSVLSNIDEVVVFDPLDDAALHRVVSKTIDSIASKAASKGVVLKCGGEVAASIASQFNANAYGVARKIALLIEDPLSKAVLSGKIASGDTAVLEYDNGEYLIRKV
;
A
#
# COMPACT_ATOMS: atom_id res chain seq x y z
N MET A 1 20.57 11.52 16.86
CA MET A 1 21.47 12.50 16.23
C MET A 1 22.69 11.74 15.78
N GLU A 2 23.00 11.68 14.50
CA GLU A 2 24.14 10.93 13.98
C GLU A 2 25.45 11.65 14.32
N LEU A 3 26.15 11.19 15.33
CA LEU A 3 27.43 11.74 15.77
C LEU A 3 28.52 11.63 14.68
N SER A 4 28.36 10.77 13.70
CA SER A 4 29.23 10.59 12.53
C SER A 4 29.39 11.84 11.64
N ARG A 5 28.48 12.81 11.77
CA ARG A 5 28.49 14.06 11.00
C ARG A 5 29.20 15.22 11.70
N PHE A 6 29.79 15.00 12.88
CA PHE A 6 30.49 16.01 13.65
C PHE A 6 32.00 15.72 13.68
N THR A 7 32.80 16.76 13.73
CA THR A 7 34.22 16.64 14.00
C THR A 7 34.48 16.14 15.42
N GLU A 8 35.64 15.55 15.69
CA GLU A 8 36.01 15.08 17.03
C GLU A 8 35.90 16.21 18.09
N ASN A 9 36.35 17.40 17.73
CA ASN A 9 36.24 18.59 18.61
C ASN A 9 34.77 18.97 18.85
N ALA A 10 33.93 18.90 17.86
CA ALA A 10 32.50 19.18 18.05
C ALA A 10 31.81 18.14 18.94
N ILE A 11 32.18 16.85 18.81
CA ILE A 11 31.71 15.79 19.72
C ILE A 11 32.16 16.07 21.16
N ASN A 12 33.42 16.47 21.36
CA ASN A 12 33.95 16.83 22.67
C ASN A 12 33.22 18.04 23.26
N ALA A 13 32.91 19.07 22.44
CA ALA A 13 32.13 20.21 22.86
C ALA A 13 30.70 19.85 23.25
N LEU A 14 30.04 18.92 22.54
CA LEU A 14 28.71 18.43 22.89
C LEU A 14 28.72 17.63 24.20
N SER A 15 29.75 16.82 24.43
CA SER A 15 29.95 16.09 25.70
C SER A 15 30.18 17.07 26.84
N GLY A 16 31.04 18.08 26.64
CA GLY A 16 31.29 19.15 27.61
C GLY A 16 30.04 19.97 27.92
N ALA A 17 29.14 20.15 26.94
CA ALA A 17 27.86 20.81 27.16
C ALA A 17 26.93 20.00 28.09
N GLN A 18 26.94 18.66 27.97
CA GLN A 18 26.18 17.79 28.88
C GLN A 18 26.76 17.79 30.30
N GLU A 19 28.09 17.79 30.44
CA GLU A 19 28.75 17.91 31.74
C GLU A 19 28.44 19.26 32.39
N CYS A 20 28.45 20.33 31.60
CA CYS A 20 28.08 21.69 32.08
C CYS A 20 26.62 21.75 32.56
N ALA A 21 25.69 21.18 31.81
CA ALA A 21 24.29 21.08 32.24
C ALA A 21 24.14 20.34 33.57
N LYS A 22 24.97 19.29 33.78
CA LYS A 22 25.03 18.54 35.04
C LYS A 22 25.63 19.32 36.19
N GLU A 23 26.70 20.06 35.94
CA GLU A 23 27.34 20.95 36.93
C GLU A 23 26.36 22.06 37.44
N PHE A 24 25.57 22.64 36.52
CA PHE A 24 24.56 23.64 36.88
C PHE A 24 23.23 23.04 37.38
N GLY A 25 23.08 21.71 37.43
CA GLY A 25 21.88 21.03 37.89
C GLY A 25 20.68 21.15 36.96
N HIS A 26 20.90 21.37 35.66
CA HIS A 26 19.85 21.53 34.67
C HIS A 26 19.46 20.17 34.06
N ARG A 27 18.16 20.00 33.74
CA ARG A 27 17.63 18.75 33.17
C ARG A 27 17.81 18.60 31.64
N PHE A 28 18.08 19.73 30.97
CA PHE A 28 18.21 19.80 29.53
C PHE A 28 19.43 20.63 29.13
N VAL A 29 20.07 20.21 28.02
CA VAL A 29 21.14 20.99 27.41
C VAL A 29 20.52 22.14 26.61
N GLY A 30 20.83 23.39 26.98
CA GLY A 30 20.44 24.61 26.29
C GLY A 30 21.59 25.20 25.46
N SER A 31 21.32 26.31 24.80
CA SER A 31 22.30 27.08 23.99
C SER A 31 23.49 27.59 24.80
N GLU A 32 23.27 27.93 26.06
CA GLU A 32 24.28 28.36 27.04
C GLU A 32 25.26 27.22 27.37
N HIS A 33 24.74 26.00 27.50
CA HIS A 33 25.58 24.81 27.73
C HIS A 33 26.39 24.45 26.49
N LEU A 34 25.81 24.59 25.27
CA LEU A 34 26.55 24.41 24.02
C LEU A 34 27.71 25.41 23.91
N LEU A 35 27.50 26.69 24.28
CA LEU A 35 28.55 27.69 24.29
C LEU A 35 29.64 27.31 25.28
N MET A 36 29.29 26.94 26.52
CA MET A 36 30.25 26.49 27.52
C MET A 36 31.05 25.27 27.10
N GLY A 37 30.40 24.31 26.45
CA GLY A 37 31.06 23.15 25.88
C GLY A 37 32.11 23.49 24.82
N ILE A 38 31.82 24.49 23.97
CA ILE A 38 32.80 25.03 23.01
C ILE A 38 33.98 25.71 23.74
N ILE A 39 33.70 26.51 24.75
CA ILE A 39 34.76 27.20 25.54
C ILE A 39 35.67 26.19 26.24
N LYS A 40 35.11 25.10 26.79
CA LYS A 40 35.88 24.04 27.47
C LYS A 40 36.64 23.12 26.52
N CYS A 41 36.30 23.10 25.21
CA CYS A 41 36.89 22.19 24.24
C CYS A 41 38.39 22.46 23.98
N GLY A 42 38.85 23.68 24.14
CA GLY A 42 40.27 24.04 23.98
C GLY A 42 40.78 23.98 22.53
N ASP A 43 39.90 24.18 21.58
CA ASP A 43 40.21 24.24 20.15
C ASP A 43 40.37 25.69 19.64
N ARG A 44 40.67 25.84 18.33
CA ARG A 44 40.78 27.17 17.69
C ARG A 44 39.54 28.06 17.94
N THR A 45 38.36 27.48 17.99
CA THR A 45 37.12 28.21 18.23
C THR A 45 37.04 28.72 19.67
N SER A 46 37.47 27.93 20.63
CA SER A 46 37.65 28.31 22.03
C SER A 46 38.63 29.45 22.19
N ASP A 47 39.82 29.37 21.54
CA ASP A 47 40.86 30.40 21.59
C ASP A 47 40.33 31.72 21.00
N LEU A 48 39.54 31.68 19.93
CA LEU A 48 38.93 32.87 19.37
C LEU A 48 37.88 33.49 20.33
N LEU A 49 37.06 32.69 21.01
CA LEU A 49 36.10 33.17 22.00
C LEU A 49 36.81 33.93 23.14
N VAL A 50 37.86 33.31 23.71
CA VAL A 50 38.67 33.91 24.78
C VAL A 50 39.35 35.19 24.29
N LYS A 51 39.91 35.21 23.07
CA LYS A 51 40.54 36.39 22.47
C LYS A 51 39.60 37.58 22.35
N TYR A 52 38.31 37.30 22.08
CA TYR A 52 37.27 38.35 21.97
C TYR A 52 36.49 38.59 23.27
N GLY A 53 36.97 38.08 24.41
CA GLY A 53 36.46 38.37 25.76
C GLY A 53 35.32 37.45 26.22
N VAL A 54 35.08 36.34 25.53
CA VAL A 54 34.07 35.35 25.93
C VAL A 54 34.79 34.16 26.54
N ASP A 55 34.93 34.15 27.86
CA ASP A 55 35.54 33.06 28.62
C ASP A 55 34.57 32.40 29.59
N GLY A 56 34.97 31.26 30.18
CA GLY A 56 34.11 30.48 31.07
C GLY A 56 33.81 31.19 32.40
N GLU A 57 34.72 32.02 32.90
CA GLU A 57 34.55 32.77 34.15
C GLU A 57 33.52 33.92 33.98
N GLY A 58 33.53 34.58 32.82
CA GLY A 58 32.56 35.62 32.47
C GLY A 58 31.18 35.04 32.12
N ALA A 59 31.10 33.87 31.50
CA ALA A 59 29.85 33.25 31.06
C ALA A 59 29.06 32.60 32.22
N SER A 60 29.75 32.00 33.21
CA SER A 60 29.10 31.27 34.33
C SER A 60 28.12 32.12 35.14
N PRO A 61 28.41 33.37 35.53
CA PRO A 61 27.47 34.20 36.30
C PRO A 61 26.18 34.53 35.53
N PHE A 62 26.22 34.61 34.19
CA PHE A 62 25.03 34.82 33.38
C PHE A 62 24.09 33.59 33.41
N ILE A 63 24.67 32.37 33.41
CA ILE A 63 23.88 31.14 33.49
C ILE A 63 23.20 31.04 34.86
N ASP A 64 23.95 31.31 35.94
CA ASP A 64 23.41 31.28 37.30
C ASP A 64 22.32 32.34 37.55
N SER A 65 22.47 33.54 36.98
CA SER A 65 21.56 34.67 37.24
C SER A 65 20.22 34.54 36.51
N VAL A 66 20.19 33.90 35.35
CA VAL A 66 19.01 33.88 34.47
C VAL A 66 18.29 32.53 34.48
N VAL A 67 19.02 31.44 34.57
CA VAL A 67 18.44 30.06 34.54
C VAL A 67 18.25 29.54 35.98
N GLY A 68 18.99 30.03 36.95
CA GLY A 68 18.95 29.66 38.36
C GLY A 68 19.57 28.28 38.62
N GLY A 69 20.30 28.13 39.75
CA GLY A 69 20.89 26.85 40.14
C GLY A 69 19.80 25.78 40.40
N GLY A 70 19.76 24.73 39.59
CA GLY A 70 18.86 23.59 39.77
C GLY A 70 19.32 22.70 40.93
N ARG A 71 18.39 21.99 41.58
CA ARG A 71 18.75 20.92 42.53
C ARG A 71 19.37 19.75 41.73
N SER A 72 20.50 19.20 42.18
CA SER A 72 21.21 18.09 41.55
C SER A 72 20.25 16.94 41.16
N VAL A 73 20.16 16.68 39.86
CA VAL A 73 19.32 15.61 39.32
C VAL A 73 20.23 14.54 38.74
N PHE A 74 20.18 13.33 39.33
CA PHE A 74 20.84 12.16 38.79
C PHE A 74 19.98 11.57 37.66
N THR A 75 20.33 11.89 36.40
CA THR A 75 19.78 11.22 35.20
C THR A 75 20.93 10.88 34.26
N ASP A 76 20.94 9.64 33.76
CA ASP A 76 21.97 9.12 32.89
C ASP A 76 21.87 9.60 31.42
N SER A 77 20.82 10.33 31.05
CA SER A 77 20.64 10.92 29.72
C SER A 77 20.04 12.31 29.78
N PHE A 78 20.70 13.29 29.14
CA PHE A 78 20.24 14.68 29.04
C PHE A 78 19.60 14.92 27.65
N GLY A 79 18.35 15.38 27.63
CA GLY A 79 17.69 15.84 26.41
C GLY A 79 18.14 17.26 26.04
N ASN A 80 18.08 17.60 24.76
CA ASN A 80 18.32 18.96 24.28
C ASN A 80 17.03 19.81 24.37
N THR A 81 17.12 21.09 24.71
CA THR A 81 16.01 22.04 24.57
C THR A 81 15.65 22.23 23.11
N GLN A 82 14.44 22.73 22.79
CA GLN A 82 14.04 23.03 21.42
C GLN A 82 15.00 24.01 20.75
N THR A 83 15.47 25.03 21.48
CA THR A 83 16.47 26.01 20.99
C THR A 83 17.81 25.33 20.69
N ALA A 84 18.29 24.43 21.55
CA ALA A 84 19.52 23.70 21.31
C ALA A 84 19.42 22.77 20.09
N LYS A 85 18.28 22.09 19.90
CA LYS A 85 18.03 21.29 18.69
C LYS A 85 18.08 22.14 17.43
N LYS A 86 17.40 23.28 17.42
CA LYS A 86 17.40 24.23 16.31
C LYS A 86 18.80 24.75 15.99
N ILE A 87 19.60 25.08 17.01
CA ILE A 87 21.01 25.52 16.84
C ILE A 87 21.83 24.40 16.19
N LEU A 88 21.68 23.16 16.62
CA LEU A 88 22.40 22.03 16.03
C LEU A 88 21.98 21.77 14.58
N GLU A 89 20.70 21.94 14.24
CA GLU A 89 20.22 21.91 12.85
C GLU A 89 20.83 23.06 12.03
N LEU A 90 20.85 24.29 12.57
CA LEU A 90 21.49 25.41 11.90
C LEU A 90 23.00 25.21 11.72
N ALA A 91 23.68 24.52 12.62
CA ALA A 91 25.11 24.24 12.51
C ALA A 91 25.42 23.35 11.27
N PHE A 92 24.52 22.45 10.88
CA PHE A 92 24.66 21.71 9.61
C PHE A 92 24.55 22.64 8.39
N TYR A 93 23.68 23.64 8.44
CA TYR A 93 23.58 24.63 7.36
C TYR A 93 24.84 25.50 7.28
N GLU A 94 25.40 25.93 8.46
CA GLU A 94 26.64 26.69 8.49
C GLU A 94 27.84 25.89 7.98
N ALA A 95 27.93 24.57 8.32
CA ALA A 95 28.97 23.68 7.81
C ALA A 95 28.86 23.53 6.28
N LYS A 96 27.65 23.27 5.79
CA LYS A 96 27.38 23.17 4.34
C LYS A 96 27.70 24.48 3.61
N TYR A 97 27.36 25.63 4.19
CA TYR A 97 27.66 26.94 3.64
C TYR A 97 29.18 27.22 3.59
N ALA A 98 29.91 26.73 4.58
CA ALA A 98 31.38 26.83 4.64
C ALA A 98 32.09 25.80 3.72
N GLY A 99 31.33 24.87 3.07
CA GLY A 99 31.88 23.81 2.22
C GLY A 99 32.55 22.70 3.01
N SER A 100 32.14 22.47 4.26
CA SER A 100 32.65 21.40 5.13
C SER A 100 31.66 20.22 5.16
N ASP A 101 32.19 18.99 5.00
CA ASP A 101 31.38 17.76 5.10
C ASP A 101 31.01 17.40 6.53
N LEU A 102 31.75 17.94 7.52
CA LEU A 102 31.56 17.69 8.95
C LEU A 102 31.26 19.01 9.70
N VAL A 103 30.41 18.90 10.71
CA VAL A 103 30.08 20.03 11.58
C VAL A 103 31.18 20.19 12.63
N GLY A 104 31.91 21.31 12.58
CA GLY A 104 32.89 21.71 13.58
C GLY A 104 32.31 22.62 14.66
N THR A 105 33.11 22.91 15.69
CA THR A 105 32.78 23.85 16.78
C THR A 105 32.51 25.25 16.28
N GLU A 106 33.20 25.71 15.23
CA GLU A 106 32.97 26.96 14.53
C GLU A 106 31.57 27.07 13.93
N HIS A 107 31.07 25.99 13.36
CA HIS A 107 29.72 25.94 12.78
C HIS A 107 28.63 26.01 13.87
N ILE A 108 28.87 25.33 15.00
CA ILE A 108 27.96 25.39 16.17
C ILE A 108 27.95 26.82 16.75
N LEU A 109 29.11 27.44 16.83
CA LEU A 109 29.20 28.83 17.32
C LEU A 109 28.52 29.84 16.40
N LEU A 110 28.69 29.70 15.07
CA LEU A 110 28.01 30.55 14.10
C LEU A 110 26.48 30.36 14.19
N ALA A 111 26.02 29.14 14.41
CA ALA A 111 24.60 28.85 14.59
C ALA A 111 24.04 29.46 15.89
N ILE A 112 24.79 29.43 16.99
CA ILE A 112 24.42 30.14 18.24
C ILE A 112 24.30 31.64 17.98
N MET A 113 25.26 32.24 17.29
CA MET A 113 25.26 33.70 16.98
C MET A 113 24.11 34.08 16.03
N ARG A 114 23.63 33.17 15.21
CA ARG A 114 22.50 33.38 14.28
C ARG A 114 21.15 33.34 14.99
N GLU A 115 20.99 32.50 16.01
CA GLU A 115 19.77 32.40 16.82
C GLU A 115 19.77 33.45 17.93
N ARG A 116 19.44 34.72 17.58
CA ARG A 116 19.57 35.91 18.42
C ARG A 116 18.82 35.86 19.74
N ASP A 117 17.70 35.11 19.79
CA ASP A 117 16.87 34.99 20.98
C ASP A 117 17.40 33.91 21.94
N SER A 118 18.43 33.17 21.57
CA SER A 118 19.02 32.11 22.39
C SER A 118 19.86 32.72 23.54
N MET A 119 19.91 31.98 24.66
CA MET A 119 20.72 32.41 25.82
C MET A 119 22.21 32.49 25.49
N GLY A 120 22.72 31.50 24.71
CA GLY A 120 24.11 31.54 24.24
C GLY A 120 24.44 32.78 23.41
N ALA A 121 23.53 33.24 22.54
CA ALA A 121 23.72 34.45 21.77
C ALA A 121 23.76 35.72 22.68
N ARG A 122 22.88 35.78 23.68
CA ARG A 122 22.85 36.89 24.65
C ARG A 122 24.12 36.97 25.49
N ILE A 123 24.70 35.84 25.89
CA ILE A 123 25.99 35.78 26.58
C ILE A 123 27.08 36.33 25.68
N ILE A 124 27.13 35.90 24.41
CA ILE A 124 28.11 36.42 23.44
C ILE A 124 27.91 37.94 23.24
N ASP A 125 26.66 38.40 23.10
CA ASP A 125 26.36 39.83 22.92
C ASP A 125 26.78 40.70 24.13
N SER A 126 26.78 40.11 25.33
CA SER A 126 27.14 40.81 26.55
C SER A 126 28.66 40.84 26.84
N LEU A 127 29.37 39.78 26.45
CA LEU A 127 30.80 39.63 26.78
C LEU A 127 31.72 39.91 25.59
N CYS A 128 31.28 39.71 24.36
CA CYS A 128 32.13 39.82 23.18
C CYS A 128 32.46 41.30 22.86
N THR A 129 33.75 41.62 22.79
CA THR A 129 34.25 42.97 22.50
C THR A 129 34.03 43.40 21.05
N ASP A 130 34.11 42.50 20.09
CA ASP A 130 33.83 42.75 18.66
C ASP A 130 33.25 41.51 17.97
N LYS A 131 31.94 41.47 17.90
CA LYS A 131 31.18 40.37 17.30
C LYS A 131 31.39 40.24 15.79
N ALA A 132 31.63 41.36 15.09
CA ALA A 132 31.86 41.34 13.65
C ALA A 132 33.22 40.75 13.31
N ALA A 133 34.26 41.12 14.09
CA ALA A 133 35.60 40.58 13.96
C ALA A 133 35.68 39.09 14.35
N LEU A 134 34.93 38.66 15.39
CA LEU A 134 34.81 37.24 15.74
C LEU A 134 34.19 36.44 14.60
N LYS A 135 33.07 36.89 14.05
CA LYS A 135 32.41 36.23 12.92
C LYS A 135 33.32 36.14 11.67
N ALA A 136 34.03 37.24 11.35
CA ALA A 136 34.97 37.25 10.22
C ALA A 136 36.16 36.31 10.44
N SER A 137 36.60 36.09 11.69
CA SER A 137 37.68 35.17 12.03
C SER A 137 37.27 33.71 11.98
N LEU A 138 36.00 33.39 12.23
CA LEU A 138 35.43 32.06 12.12
C LEU A 138 35.21 31.63 10.66
N THR A 139 34.94 32.58 9.75
CA THR A 139 34.69 32.32 8.32
C THR A 139 35.96 32.25 7.46
N LYS A 140 37.14 32.65 8.00
CA LYS A 140 38.44 32.51 7.31
C LYS A 140 38.99 31.11 7.51
N THR A 141 38.75 30.23 6.54
CA THR A 141 39.36 28.89 6.46
C THR A 141 40.75 29.06 5.84
N ASP A 142 41.83 28.75 6.56
CA ASP A 142 43.19 28.63 6.01
C ASP A 142 43.26 27.39 5.11
N ARG A 143 43.34 27.63 3.81
CA ARG A 143 43.79 26.64 2.85
C ARG A 143 45.32 26.63 2.86
N SER A 144 45.93 25.86 3.75
CA SER A 144 47.35 25.45 3.59
C SER A 144 47.63 24.19 4.38
N SER A 145 48.20 23.24 3.68
CA SER A 145 48.83 21.99 4.08
C SER A 145 47.95 20.76 4.22
N GLN A 146 47.90 20.01 3.12
CA GLN A 146 48.24 18.58 3.14
C GLN A 146 48.62 18.13 1.73
N GLU A 147 49.80 17.46 1.66
CA GLU A 147 50.46 16.92 0.49
C GLU A 147 49.68 15.75 -0.12
N GLU A 148 49.71 15.70 -1.45
CA GLU A 148 49.15 14.61 -2.27
C GLU A 148 50.01 13.34 -2.17
N PRO A 149 49.43 12.15 -2.34
CA PRO A 149 50.09 11.05 -3.03
C PRO A 149 49.50 10.81 -4.41
N TYR A 150 50.37 10.86 -5.35
CA TYR A 150 50.30 10.52 -6.76
C TYR A 150 49.76 9.10 -7.00
N TYR A 151 48.69 8.93 -7.82
CA TYR A 151 48.43 7.73 -8.58
C TYR A 151 47.95 8.05 -10.00
N GLU A 152 48.44 7.25 -10.94
CA GLU A 152 48.38 7.43 -12.39
C GLU A 152 46.96 7.39 -13.00
N GLU A 153 46.83 8.16 -14.08
CA GLU A 153 45.68 8.34 -14.93
C GLU A 153 45.28 7.05 -15.67
N GLU A 154 44.00 6.69 -15.59
CA GLU A 154 43.29 6.09 -16.72
C GLU A 154 42.28 7.12 -17.25
N ALA A 155 42.37 7.33 -18.58
CA ALA A 155 41.68 8.42 -19.26
C ALA A 155 40.17 8.19 -19.35
N GLU A 156 39.42 8.88 -18.54
CA GLU A 156 37.99 9.06 -18.73
C GLU A 156 37.70 10.38 -19.45
N ILE A 157 36.82 10.28 -20.45
CA ILE A 157 36.32 11.38 -21.27
C ILE A 157 35.59 12.38 -20.37
N LYS A 158 36.18 13.56 -20.16
CA LYS A 158 35.57 14.66 -19.39
C LYS A 158 34.33 15.19 -20.11
N PRO A 159 33.14 15.21 -19.47
CA PRO A 159 32.05 16.03 -19.96
C PRO A 159 32.40 17.51 -19.80
N ALA A 160 32.00 18.29 -20.77
CA ALA A 160 32.28 19.73 -20.88
C ALA A 160 31.88 20.43 -19.57
N SER A 161 32.81 21.21 -19.00
CA SER A 161 32.62 22.00 -17.79
C SER A 161 31.43 22.97 -18.00
N TYR A 162 30.29 22.63 -17.35
CA TYR A 162 29.15 23.51 -17.25
C TYR A 162 29.52 24.68 -16.31
N LYS A 163 29.72 25.85 -16.87
CA LYS A 163 29.79 27.06 -16.06
C LYS A 163 28.36 27.35 -15.59
N MET A 164 28.07 27.11 -14.32
CA MET A 164 26.90 27.69 -13.68
C MET A 164 26.94 29.21 -13.91
N THR A 165 26.17 29.70 -14.86
CA THR A 165 25.77 31.11 -14.87
C THR A 165 25.13 31.39 -13.52
N GLN A 166 25.58 32.43 -12.83
CA GLN A 166 25.01 32.87 -11.57
C GLN A 166 23.49 32.83 -11.69
N ALA A 167 22.84 31.96 -10.90
CA ALA A 167 21.41 31.91 -10.81
C ALA A 167 20.87 33.30 -10.55
N GLY A 168 20.00 33.80 -11.42
CA GLY A 168 19.21 35.00 -11.14
C GLY A 168 18.61 34.80 -9.75
N SER A 169 18.64 35.80 -8.87
CA SER A 169 18.15 35.65 -7.51
C SER A 169 16.63 35.45 -7.56
N THR A 170 16.20 34.19 -7.37
CA THR A 170 14.80 33.79 -7.27
C THR A 170 14.49 33.35 -5.81
N PRO A 171 14.69 34.23 -4.80
CA PRO A 171 14.69 33.86 -3.40
C PRO A 171 13.33 33.39 -2.92
N ILE A 172 12.24 33.87 -3.50
CA ILE A 172 10.89 33.49 -3.08
C ILE A 172 10.49 32.17 -3.77
N LEU A 173 10.80 32.00 -5.05
CA LEU A 173 10.59 30.74 -5.73
C LEU A 173 11.38 29.62 -5.05
N ASP A 174 12.67 29.83 -4.77
CA ASP A 174 13.54 28.83 -4.13
C ASP A 174 13.06 28.44 -2.70
N ALA A 175 12.34 29.34 -2.01
CA ALA A 175 11.78 29.06 -0.68
C ALA A 175 10.58 28.09 -0.69
N TYR A 176 9.85 28.02 -1.81
CA TYR A 176 8.63 27.19 -1.96
C TYR A 176 8.75 26.16 -3.06
N SER A 177 9.96 25.80 -3.47
CA SER A 177 10.18 24.89 -4.58
C SER A 177 11.41 24.03 -4.38
N THR A 178 11.51 22.98 -5.20
CA THR A 178 12.66 22.08 -5.27
C THR A 178 13.24 22.14 -6.68
N ASP A 179 14.53 22.42 -6.82
CA ASP A 179 15.23 22.41 -8.11
C ASP A 179 15.60 20.98 -8.50
N LEU A 180 14.78 20.36 -9.38
CA LEU A 180 15.00 19.01 -9.85
C LEU A 180 16.28 18.88 -10.68
N THR A 181 16.67 19.94 -11.42
CA THR A 181 17.90 19.92 -12.21
C THR A 181 19.14 19.90 -11.32
N SER A 182 19.11 20.63 -10.21
CA SER A 182 20.18 20.58 -9.20
C SER A 182 20.29 19.19 -8.58
N LEU A 183 19.15 18.57 -8.20
CA LEU A 183 19.14 17.22 -7.69
C LEU A 183 19.63 16.18 -8.69
N ALA A 184 19.36 16.40 -9.99
CA ALA A 184 19.88 15.55 -11.05
C ALA A 184 21.41 15.62 -11.15
N PHE A 185 22.00 16.83 -11.11
CA PHE A 185 23.44 17.01 -11.08
C PHE A 185 24.11 16.41 -9.85
N GLU A 186 23.43 16.43 -8.70
CA GLU A 186 23.89 15.82 -7.46
C GLU A 186 23.73 14.29 -7.44
N GLY A 187 23.14 13.67 -8.48
CA GLY A 187 22.87 12.23 -8.58
C GLY A 187 21.84 11.73 -7.56
N LYS A 188 20.99 12.62 -7.04
CA LYS A 188 19.97 12.30 -6.02
C LYS A 188 18.65 11.81 -6.59
N LEU A 189 18.38 12.07 -7.89
CA LEU A 189 17.17 11.61 -8.55
C LEU A 189 17.27 10.15 -8.95
N ASP A 190 16.13 9.46 -8.92
CA ASP A 190 16.02 8.08 -9.38
C ASP A 190 16.15 7.96 -10.90
N PRO A 191 16.73 6.88 -11.44
CA PRO A 191 16.78 6.66 -12.87
C PRO A 191 15.36 6.44 -13.41
N VAL A 192 15.01 7.15 -14.48
CA VAL A 192 13.71 7.03 -15.13
C VAL A 192 13.80 6.07 -16.30
N ILE A 193 13.02 4.99 -16.24
CA ILE A 193 13.08 3.88 -17.18
C ILE A 193 11.75 3.75 -17.91
N GLY A 194 11.78 3.48 -19.22
CA GLY A 194 10.61 3.17 -20.02
C GLY A 194 9.68 4.35 -20.33
N ARG A 195 10.15 5.62 -20.13
CA ARG A 195 9.36 6.85 -20.38
C ARG A 195 9.97 7.75 -21.47
N ASP A 196 10.82 7.20 -22.32
CA ASP A 196 11.55 7.96 -23.34
C ASP A 196 10.64 8.66 -24.34
N SER A 197 9.54 8.02 -24.73
CA SER A 197 8.56 8.56 -25.67
C SER A 197 7.81 9.76 -25.08
N GLU A 198 7.37 9.64 -23.83
CA GLU A 198 6.63 10.69 -23.12
C GLU A 198 7.53 11.87 -22.82
N ILE A 199 8.75 11.63 -22.32
CA ILE A 199 9.77 12.67 -22.10
C ILE A 199 10.08 13.42 -23.41
N SER A 200 10.30 12.70 -24.51
CA SER A 200 10.57 13.32 -25.81
C SER A 200 9.41 14.19 -26.28
N ARG A 201 8.18 13.76 -26.03
CA ARG A 201 6.96 14.49 -26.36
C ARG A 201 6.80 15.77 -25.53
N VAL A 202 7.15 15.72 -24.23
CA VAL A 202 7.19 16.93 -23.38
C VAL A 202 8.23 17.90 -23.87
N LEU A 203 9.47 17.45 -24.13
CA LEU A 203 10.56 18.29 -24.65
C LEU A 203 10.19 18.95 -25.99
N GLN A 204 9.56 18.21 -26.91
CA GLN A 204 9.03 18.77 -28.16
C GLN A 204 7.98 19.86 -27.93
N THR A 205 7.11 19.64 -26.94
CA THR A 205 6.05 20.60 -26.55
C THR A 205 6.67 21.89 -26.02
N LEU A 206 7.64 21.79 -25.11
CA LEU A 206 8.34 22.95 -24.52
C LEU A 206 9.11 23.78 -25.55
N CYS A 207 9.53 23.18 -26.68
CA CYS A 207 10.21 23.88 -27.77
C CYS A 207 9.26 24.58 -28.72
N ARG A 208 7.94 24.45 -28.60
CA ARG A 208 6.98 25.11 -29.50
C ARG A 208 6.94 26.63 -29.26
N ARG A 209 6.64 27.38 -30.31
CA ARG A 209 6.42 28.82 -30.21
C ARG A 209 5.13 29.20 -29.51
N THR A 210 4.09 28.38 -29.67
CA THR A 210 2.78 28.51 -29.05
C THR A 210 2.36 27.15 -28.52
N LYS A 211 1.55 27.09 -27.47
CA LYS A 211 1.20 25.86 -26.74
C LYS A 211 2.45 25.12 -26.23
N ASN A 212 3.33 25.89 -25.61
CA ASN A 212 4.60 25.43 -25.05
C ASN A 212 4.50 24.90 -23.62
N ASN A 213 3.30 24.70 -23.10
CA ASN A 213 3.04 24.10 -21.81
C ASN A 213 2.52 22.67 -22.01
N ALA A 214 2.98 21.75 -21.18
CA ALA A 214 2.54 20.36 -21.19
C ALA A 214 1.70 20.07 -19.95
N VAL A 215 0.70 19.19 -20.09
CA VAL A 215 0.01 18.59 -18.95
C VAL A 215 0.14 17.08 -19.05
N LEU A 216 0.75 16.47 -18.03
CA LEU A 216 0.84 15.03 -17.87
C LEU A 216 -0.47 14.53 -17.26
N ILE A 217 -1.19 13.71 -18.00
CA ILE A 217 -2.49 13.20 -17.62
C ILE A 217 -2.38 11.69 -17.39
N GLY A 218 -2.86 11.21 -16.27
CA GLY A 218 -2.86 9.78 -15.98
C GLY A 218 -3.33 9.49 -14.55
N ASP A 219 -3.61 8.23 -14.27
CA ASP A 219 -4.03 7.79 -12.95
C ASP A 219 -2.97 8.08 -11.87
N PRO A 220 -3.36 8.16 -10.58
CA PRO A 220 -2.39 8.25 -9.49
C PRO A 220 -1.43 7.04 -9.50
N GLY A 221 -0.14 7.28 -9.26
CA GLY A 221 0.86 6.20 -9.17
C GLY A 221 1.41 5.66 -10.50
N VAL A 222 1.01 6.22 -11.67
CA VAL A 222 1.56 5.77 -12.98
C VAL A 222 2.94 6.35 -13.31
N GLY A 223 3.50 7.24 -12.46
CA GLY A 223 4.82 7.83 -12.66
C GLY A 223 4.83 9.16 -13.40
N LYS A 224 3.82 10.04 -13.21
CA LYS A 224 3.80 11.39 -13.80
C LYS A 224 4.98 12.25 -13.31
N SER A 225 5.27 12.23 -12.02
CA SER A 225 6.38 12.98 -11.42
C SER A 225 7.75 12.45 -11.89
N ALA A 226 7.86 11.12 -12.10
CA ALA A 226 9.06 10.50 -12.69
C ALA A 226 9.37 11.03 -14.11
N VAL A 227 8.35 11.36 -14.91
CA VAL A 227 8.59 12.00 -16.23
C VAL A 227 9.25 13.37 -16.07
N ALA A 228 8.85 14.17 -15.08
CA ALA A 228 9.49 15.46 -14.79
C ALA A 228 10.95 15.26 -14.32
N GLU A 229 11.18 14.29 -13.43
CA GLU A 229 12.54 13.91 -13.00
C GLU A 229 13.41 13.43 -14.16
N GLY A 230 12.84 12.65 -15.09
CA GLY A 230 13.52 12.21 -16.30
C GLY A 230 13.91 13.36 -17.23
N ILE A 231 13.11 14.43 -17.29
CA ILE A 231 13.46 15.65 -18.03
C ILE A 231 14.64 16.36 -17.35
N ALA A 232 14.62 16.45 -16.00
CA ALA A 232 15.72 17.05 -15.24
C ALA A 232 17.03 16.28 -15.43
N LEU A 233 16.97 14.94 -15.42
CA LEU A 233 18.13 14.07 -15.73
C LEU A 233 18.68 14.33 -17.15
N ARG A 234 17.80 14.40 -18.16
CA ARG A 234 18.24 14.69 -19.53
C ARG A 234 18.81 16.10 -19.70
N ILE A 235 18.31 17.09 -18.95
CA ILE A 235 18.92 18.43 -18.94
C ILE A 235 20.31 18.36 -18.33
N ALA A 236 20.48 17.66 -17.23
CA ALA A 236 21.76 17.50 -16.55
C ALA A 236 22.79 16.75 -17.41
N GLU A 237 22.36 15.75 -18.18
CA GLU A 237 23.18 14.98 -19.11
C GLU A 237 23.47 15.74 -20.44
N GLY A 238 22.79 16.88 -20.68
CA GLY A 238 22.89 17.60 -21.94
C GLY A 238 22.17 16.94 -23.12
N SER A 239 21.31 15.93 -22.86
CA SER A 239 20.57 15.14 -23.86
C SER A 239 19.24 15.80 -24.24
N VAL A 240 19.20 17.15 -24.33
CA VAL A 240 18.02 17.95 -24.64
C VAL A 240 18.29 18.89 -25.81
N PRO A 241 17.25 19.41 -26.54
CA PRO A 241 17.41 20.42 -27.56
C PRO A 241 18.17 21.65 -27.03
N ALA A 242 18.99 22.28 -27.88
CA ALA A 242 19.83 23.44 -27.53
C ALA A 242 19.07 24.59 -26.83
N MET A 243 17.78 24.76 -27.13
CA MET A 243 16.91 25.75 -26.47
C MET A 243 16.66 25.46 -24.97
N LEU A 244 16.80 24.21 -24.55
CA LEU A 244 16.52 23.76 -23.18
C LEU A 244 17.80 23.37 -22.45
N SER A 245 18.97 23.42 -23.06
CA SER A 245 20.25 22.99 -22.46
C SER A 245 20.69 23.81 -21.27
N GLN A 246 20.21 25.05 -21.13
CA GLN A 246 20.48 25.95 -20.03
C GLN A 246 19.26 26.10 -19.10
N SER A 247 18.23 25.27 -19.28
CA SER A 247 17.00 25.40 -18.49
C SER A 247 17.14 24.75 -17.11
N ARG A 248 16.47 25.35 -16.13
CA ARG A 248 16.30 24.81 -14.76
C ARG A 248 14.86 24.29 -14.64
N LEU A 249 14.69 23.04 -14.26
CA LEU A 249 13.37 22.48 -13.95
C LEU A 249 13.11 22.55 -12.46
N ILE A 250 12.12 23.35 -12.09
CA ILE A 250 11.80 23.66 -10.69
C ILE A 250 10.41 23.12 -10.36
N SER A 251 10.31 22.29 -9.34
CA SER A 251 9.05 21.75 -8.82
C SER A 251 8.48 22.68 -7.74
N LEU A 252 7.31 23.28 -8.02
CA LEU A 252 6.64 24.19 -7.09
C LEU A 252 5.77 23.41 -6.10
N ASP A 253 5.99 23.66 -4.81
CA ASP A 253 5.13 23.15 -3.74
C ASP A 253 4.03 24.16 -3.40
N VAL A 254 2.86 23.95 -3.98
CA VAL A 254 1.67 24.79 -3.77
C VAL A 254 1.18 24.70 -2.33
N GLY A 255 1.31 23.52 -1.69
CA GLY A 255 0.93 23.30 -0.31
C GLY A 255 1.73 24.18 0.66
N SER A 256 3.05 24.23 0.47
CA SER A 256 3.94 25.10 1.26
C SER A 256 3.68 26.59 1.05
N MET A 257 3.25 27.00 -0.14
CA MET A 257 2.86 28.39 -0.41
C MET A 257 1.59 28.82 0.34
N ILE A 258 0.67 27.92 0.56
CA ILE A 258 -0.59 28.15 1.30
C ILE A 258 -0.34 28.04 2.81
N ALA A 259 0.56 27.17 3.23
CA ALA A 259 0.87 26.98 4.64
C ALA A 259 1.35 28.29 5.30
N GLY A 260 0.77 28.58 6.47
CA GLY A 260 1.12 29.78 7.26
C GLY A 260 0.50 31.09 6.77
N THR A 261 -0.31 31.09 5.71
CA THR A 261 -1.07 32.29 5.32
C THR A 261 -2.35 32.38 6.16
N LYS A 262 -2.55 33.54 6.81
CA LYS A 262 -3.79 33.80 7.57
C LYS A 262 -4.89 34.40 6.70
N TYR A 263 -4.51 35.05 5.62
CA TYR A 263 -5.41 35.75 4.72
C TYR A 263 -5.16 35.37 3.26
N ARG A 264 -6.22 35.31 2.47
CA ARG A 264 -6.19 35.02 1.03
C ARG A 264 -5.19 35.91 0.27
N GLY A 265 -5.12 37.21 0.61
CA GLY A 265 -4.21 38.16 -0.03
C GLY A 265 -2.73 37.85 0.10
N GLU A 266 -2.32 37.18 1.18
CA GLU A 266 -0.90 36.80 1.40
C GLU A 266 -0.46 35.73 0.43
N PHE A 267 -1.31 34.73 0.13
CA PHE A 267 -1.03 33.73 -0.88
C PHE A 267 -0.98 34.34 -2.29
N GLU A 268 -1.95 35.23 -2.61
CA GLU A 268 -2.01 35.90 -3.90
C GLU A 268 -0.76 36.77 -4.13
N GLU A 269 -0.25 37.44 -3.10
CA GLU A 269 0.98 38.24 -3.15
C GLU A 269 2.22 37.35 -3.36
N ARG A 270 2.35 36.24 -2.61
CA ARG A 270 3.42 35.25 -2.80
C ARG A 270 3.44 34.71 -4.24
N LEU A 271 2.28 34.31 -4.74
CA LEU A 271 2.17 33.77 -6.10
C LEU A 271 2.52 34.81 -7.16
N LYS A 272 2.11 36.08 -7.00
CA LYS A 272 2.50 37.17 -7.90
C LYS A 272 4.00 37.39 -7.90
N THR A 273 4.65 37.36 -6.75
CA THR A 273 6.10 37.54 -6.64
C THR A 273 6.84 36.38 -7.32
N VAL A 274 6.39 35.13 -7.12
CA VAL A 274 6.94 33.96 -7.82
C VAL A 274 6.77 34.09 -9.34
N LEU A 275 5.61 34.57 -9.84
CA LEU A 275 5.39 34.79 -11.26
C LEU A 275 6.28 35.91 -11.82
N ASP A 276 6.56 36.95 -11.04
CA ASP A 276 7.45 38.03 -11.46
C ASP A 276 8.92 37.56 -11.51
N GLU A 277 9.35 36.71 -10.57
CA GLU A 277 10.66 36.04 -10.64
C GLU A 277 10.79 35.15 -11.88
N LEU A 278 9.76 34.35 -12.19
CA LEU A 278 9.71 33.48 -13.38
C LEU A 278 9.72 34.24 -14.69
N ARG A 279 9.11 35.44 -14.75
CA ARG A 279 9.16 36.32 -15.94
C ARG A 279 10.54 36.89 -16.19
N ASN A 280 11.29 37.14 -15.14
CA ASN A 280 12.64 37.71 -15.22
C ASN A 280 13.67 36.67 -15.66
N ASP A 281 13.40 35.38 -15.50
CA ASP A 281 14.28 34.28 -15.92
C ASP A 281 13.53 33.29 -16.82
N SER A 282 13.65 33.47 -18.13
CA SER A 282 13.02 32.61 -19.13
C SER A 282 13.66 31.22 -19.26
N SER A 283 14.76 30.95 -18.55
CA SER A 283 15.40 29.64 -18.51
C SER A 283 14.66 28.65 -17.58
N ILE A 284 13.78 29.14 -16.71
CA ILE A 284 13.06 28.31 -15.77
C ILE A 284 11.89 27.62 -16.42
N ILE A 285 11.79 26.30 -16.19
CA ILE A 285 10.63 25.45 -16.49
C ILE A 285 10.00 25.10 -15.13
N LEU A 286 8.72 25.44 -14.96
CA LEU A 286 8.00 25.18 -13.72
C LEU A 286 7.26 23.83 -13.82
N PHE A 287 7.53 22.92 -12.91
CA PHE A 287 6.72 21.71 -12.72
C PHE A 287 5.73 21.95 -11.58
N ILE A 288 4.47 21.62 -11.82
CA ILE A 288 3.38 21.73 -10.84
C ILE A 288 2.66 20.40 -10.77
N ASP A 289 2.86 19.69 -9.68
CA ASP A 289 2.06 18.50 -9.42
C ASP A 289 0.65 18.93 -8.97
N GLU A 290 -0.36 18.11 -9.28
CA GLU A 290 -1.76 18.42 -9.00
C GLU A 290 -2.17 19.84 -9.47
N ILE A 291 -1.82 20.21 -10.73
CA ILE A 291 -2.07 21.55 -11.28
C ILE A 291 -3.54 21.97 -11.17
N HIS A 292 -4.48 21.03 -11.06
CA HIS A 292 -5.90 21.29 -10.84
C HIS A 292 -6.17 22.05 -9.54
N THR A 293 -5.32 21.91 -8.51
CA THR A 293 -5.44 22.63 -7.23
C THR A 293 -5.32 24.13 -7.39
N ILE A 294 -4.48 24.58 -8.33
CA ILE A 294 -4.32 25.99 -8.68
C ILE A 294 -5.46 26.49 -9.56
N VAL A 295 -5.94 25.64 -10.49
CA VAL A 295 -6.92 26.00 -11.50
C VAL A 295 -8.37 25.86 -10.99
N GLY A 296 -8.64 24.86 -10.13
CA GLY A 296 -9.96 24.50 -9.66
C GLY A 296 -10.44 25.23 -8.40
N ALA A 297 -9.59 25.99 -7.76
CA ALA A 297 -9.86 26.64 -6.48
C ALA A 297 -10.96 27.76 -6.52
N GLY A 298 -11.70 27.93 -7.61
CA GLY A 298 -12.67 29.01 -7.83
C GLY A 298 -14.16 28.71 -7.62
N SER A 299 -14.59 27.50 -7.24
CA SER A 299 -16.01 27.12 -7.26
C SER A 299 -16.73 27.07 -5.88
N GLY A 300 -16.07 27.39 -4.77
CA GLY A 300 -16.66 27.46 -3.42
C GLY A 300 -16.52 28.86 -2.79
N GLU A 301 -17.47 29.27 -1.97
CA GLU A 301 -17.36 30.51 -1.15
C GLU A 301 -16.10 30.40 -0.26
N GLY A 302 -15.03 31.12 -0.64
CA GLY A 302 -13.74 31.12 0.07
C GLY A 302 -12.57 30.46 -0.64
N SER A 303 -12.73 29.96 -1.88
CA SER A 303 -11.66 29.29 -2.61
C SER A 303 -10.65 30.26 -3.25
N LEU A 304 -9.39 29.81 -3.30
CA LEU A 304 -8.21 30.55 -3.79
C LEU A 304 -8.29 30.74 -5.32
N ASP A 305 -8.29 31.97 -5.80
CA ASP A 305 -8.41 32.29 -7.24
C ASP A 305 -7.04 32.41 -7.93
N ALA A 306 -6.14 31.42 -7.66
CA ALA A 306 -4.80 31.37 -8.23
C ALA A 306 -4.81 31.28 -9.77
N ALA A 307 -5.84 30.66 -10.33
CA ALA A 307 -6.02 30.55 -11.79
C ALA A 307 -6.05 31.91 -12.46
N ASN A 308 -6.79 32.88 -11.93
CA ASN A 308 -6.91 34.20 -12.52
C ASN A 308 -5.59 35.02 -12.48
N ILE A 309 -4.71 34.70 -11.55
CA ILE A 309 -3.39 35.30 -11.45
C ILE A 309 -2.43 34.70 -12.50
N MET A 310 -2.49 33.36 -12.71
CA MET A 310 -1.61 32.66 -13.66
C MET A 310 -2.07 32.78 -15.13
N LYS A 311 -3.39 32.84 -15.38
CA LYS A 311 -3.96 32.88 -16.75
C LYS A 311 -3.33 33.95 -17.64
N PRO A 312 -3.13 35.22 -17.22
CA PRO A 312 -2.52 36.25 -18.05
C PRO A 312 -1.08 35.90 -18.48
N ALA A 313 -0.27 35.35 -17.57
CA ALA A 313 1.11 34.96 -17.84
C ALA A 313 1.21 33.76 -18.78
N LEU A 314 0.36 32.74 -18.54
CA LEU A 314 0.21 31.59 -19.45
C LEU A 314 -0.32 32.01 -20.82
N ALA A 315 -1.28 32.95 -20.87
CA ALA A 315 -1.86 33.43 -22.11
C ALA A 315 -0.85 34.18 -22.99
N ARG A 316 0.10 34.90 -22.41
CA ARG A 316 1.15 35.61 -23.14
C ARG A 316 2.34 34.73 -23.52
N GLY A 317 2.42 33.48 -23.02
CA GLY A 317 3.52 32.56 -23.24
C GLY A 317 4.81 32.97 -22.48
N GLU A 318 4.65 33.73 -21.42
CA GLU A 318 5.75 34.21 -20.57
C GLU A 318 6.31 33.10 -19.66
N LEU A 319 5.54 32.03 -19.47
CA LEU A 319 5.89 30.90 -18.61
C LEU A 319 5.99 29.62 -19.41
N ARG A 320 6.91 28.75 -19.00
CA ARG A 320 6.99 27.35 -19.43
C ARG A 320 6.58 26.48 -18.25
N VAL A 321 5.46 25.76 -18.41
CA VAL A 321 4.88 24.97 -17.33
C VAL A 321 4.68 23.52 -17.79
N ILE A 322 5.03 22.59 -16.91
CA ILE A 322 4.65 21.19 -16.97
C ILE A 322 3.70 20.95 -15.80
N GLY A 323 2.43 20.68 -16.07
CA GLY A 323 1.48 20.29 -15.04
C GLY A 323 1.30 18.77 -14.97
N ALA A 324 0.96 18.23 -13.82
CA ALA A 324 0.51 16.86 -13.67
C ALA A 324 -0.88 16.84 -13.04
N THR A 325 -1.77 15.93 -13.51
CA THR A 325 -3.14 15.80 -13.00
C THR A 325 -3.74 14.45 -13.41
N THR A 326 -4.91 14.12 -12.91
CA THR A 326 -5.67 12.95 -13.37
C THR A 326 -6.52 13.26 -14.61
N VAL A 327 -7.06 12.22 -15.26
CA VAL A 327 -7.94 12.38 -16.44
C VAL A 327 -9.22 13.13 -16.09
N GLU A 328 -9.81 12.81 -14.94
CA GLU A 328 -11.08 13.43 -14.48
C GLU A 328 -10.87 14.90 -14.11
N GLU A 329 -9.81 15.22 -13.41
CA GLU A 329 -9.46 16.59 -13.02
C GLU A 329 -9.11 17.45 -14.24
N TYR A 330 -8.37 16.88 -15.20
CA TYR A 330 -8.10 17.56 -16.47
C TYR A 330 -9.40 17.97 -17.18
N ARG A 331 -10.33 17.04 -17.34
CA ARG A 331 -11.63 17.29 -17.97
C ARG A 331 -12.48 18.29 -17.18
N SER A 332 -12.41 18.23 -15.85
CA SER A 332 -13.24 19.07 -14.97
C SER A 332 -12.74 20.52 -14.89
N PHE A 333 -11.44 20.73 -14.87
CA PHE A 333 -10.84 22.02 -14.53
C PHE A 333 -10.07 22.69 -15.69
N ILE A 334 -9.39 21.91 -16.55
CA ILE A 334 -8.53 22.47 -17.61
C ILE A 334 -9.26 22.49 -18.96
N GLU A 335 -9.88 21.39 -19.35
CA GLU A 335 -10.57 21.25 -20.65
C GLU A 335 -11.80 22.17 -20.74
N LYS A 336 -12.51 22.43 -19.64
CA LYS A 336 -13.64 23.37 -19.59
C LYS A 336 -13.22 24.83 -19.71
N ASP A 337 -11.98 25.17 -19.45
CA ASP A 337 -11.46 26.54 -19.56
C ASP A 337 -10.77 26.76 -20.92
N ALA A 338 -11.47 27.39 -21.83
CA ALA A 338 -10.99 27.63 -23.19
C ALA A 338 -9.66 28.43 -23.27
N ALA A 339 -9.30 29.18 -22.22
CA ALA A 339 -8.04 29.91 -22.18
C ALA A 339 -6.88 28.99 -21.84
N LEU A 340 -7.08 28.01 -20.95
CA LEU A 340 -6.09 27.01 -20.54
C LEU A 340 -5.97 25.91 -21.60
N GLU A 341 -7.08 25.38 -22.11
CA GLU A 341 -7.09 24.34 -23.15
C GLU A 341 -6.25 24.73 -24.39
N ARG A 342 -6.31 26.00 -24.78
CA ARG A 342 -5.52 26.50 -25.91
C ARG A 342 -4.03 26.65 -25.62
N ARG A 343 -3.60 26.53 -24.37
CA ARG A 343 -2.21 26.77 -23.93
C ARG A 343 -1.49 25.50 -23.49
N PHE A 344 -2.23 24.56 -22.97
CA PHE A 344 -1.69 23.28 -22.55
C PHE A 344 -1.84 22.21 -23.64
N THR A 345 -0.80 21.37 -23.75
CA THR A 345 -0.84 20.17 -24.60
C THR A 345 -0.96 18.95 -23.68
N PRO A 346 -2.07 18.19 -23.75
CA PRO A 346 -2.23 16.98 -22.95
C PRO A 346 -1.29 15.87 -23.44
N ILE A 347 -0.62 15.23 -22.51
CA ILE A 347 0.25 14.06 -22.73
C ILE A 347 -0.21 12.97 -21.79
N LEU A 348 -0.76 11.90 -22.35
CA LEU A 348 -1.25 10.77 -21.60
C LEU A 348 -0.08 9.91 -21.10
N ILE A 349 -0.07 9.64 -19.80
CA ILE A 349 0.85 8.73 -19.14
C ILE A 349 0.06 7.50 -18.76
N SER A 350 0.27 6.42 -19.49
CA SER A 350 -0.42 5.16 -19.25
C SER A 350 0.25 4.34 -18.15
N GLU A 351 -0.53 3.49 -17.49
CA GLU A 351 0.00 2.48 -16.57
C GLU A 351 0.98 1.56 -17.33
N PRO A 352 2.20 1.34 -16.83
CA PRO A 352 3.14 0.41 -17.44
C PRO A 352 2.64 -1.03 -17.28
N ASP A 353 2.97 -1.87 -18.25
CA ASP A 353 2.71 -3.30 -18.17
C ASP A 353 3.67 -4.00 -17.16
N ALA A 354 3.47 -5.30 -16.94
CA ALA A 354 4.27 -6.07 -15.99
C ALA A 354 5.76 -6.12 -16.39
N ASP A 355 6.06 -6.21 -17.70
CA ASP A 355 7.44 -6.29 -18.19
C ASP A 355 8.15 -4.94 -18.06
N GLN A 356 7.49 -3.85 -18.40
CA GLN A 356 7.98 -2.49 -18.20
C GLN A 356 8.21 -2.21 -16.70
N THR A 357 7.27 -2.64 -15.84
CA THR A 357 7.41 -2.50 -14.39
C THR A 357 8.60 -3.29 -13.86
N ARG A 358 8.86 -4.49 -14.40
CA ARG A 358 10.04 -5.29 -14.04
C ARG A 358 11.33 -4.56 -14.34
N GLU A 359 11.43 -3.92 -15.50
CA GLU A 359 12.63 -3.14 -15.87
C GLU A 359 12.78 -1.90 -14.96
N ILE A 360 11.68 -1.22 -14.62
CA ILE A 360 11.70 -0.10 -13.66
C ILE A 360 12.23 -0.57 -12.30
N LEU A 361 11.71 -1.67 -11.77
CA LEU A 361 12.14 -2.20 -10.47
C LEU A 361 13.59 -2.68 -10.48
N LYS A 362 14.06 -3.28 -11.58
CA LYS A 362 15.48 -3.62 -11.75
C LYS A 362 16.39 -2.39 -11.71
N GLY A 363 15.96 -1.30 -12.31
CA GLY A 363 16.74 -0.05 -12.29
C GLY A 363 16.76 0.63 -10.92
N LEU A 364 15.69 0.50 -10.14
CA LEU A 364 15.60 1.04 -8.79
C LEU A 364 16.26 0.13 -7.73
N LYS A 365 16.45 -1.15 -8.04
CA LYS A 365 16.93 -2.20 -7.13
C LYS A 365 18.13 -1.76 -6.30
N SER A 366 19.20 -1.29 -6.93
CA SER A 366 20.46 -0.95 -6.25
C SER A 366 20.28 0.17 -5.20
N ARG A 367 19.34 1.09 -5.41
CA ARG A 367 19.03 2.17 -4.45
C ARG A 367 18.29 1.66 -3.24
N TYR A 368 17.28 0.81 -3.44
CA TYR A 368 16.53 0.17 -2.35
C TYR A 368 17.43 -0.78 -1.56
N GLU A 369 18.30 -1.56 -2.23
CA GLU A 369 19.29 -2.40 -1.59
C GLU A 369 20.25 -1.59 -0.70
N LYS A 370 20.74 -0.46 -1.21
CA LYS A 370 21.61 0.45 -0.45
C LYS A 370 20.89 1.11 0.73
N HIS A 371 19.61 1.48 0.55
CA HIS A 371 18.82 2.13 1.60
C HIS A 371 18.51 1.17 2.75
N HIS A 372 18.03 -0.04 2.43
CA HIS A 372 17.58 -1.00 3.44
C HIS A 372 18.69 -1.93 3.91
N GLY A 373 19.81 -2.05 3.19
CA GLY A 373 20.87 -3.03 3.48
C GLY A 373 20.39 -4.48 3.22
N VAL A 374 19.50 -4.68 2.26
CA VAL A 374 18.88 -5.97 1.92
C VAL A 374 19.11 -6.25 0.44
N THR A 375 19.56 -7.43 0.07
CA THR A 375 19.68 -7.85 -1.33
C THR A 375 18.30 -8.24 -1.88
N ILE A 376 17.88 -7.69 -3.02
CA ILE A 376 16.58 -7.96 -3.63
C ILE A 376 16.74 -9.04 -4.72
N GLY A 377 16.13 -10.21 -4.52
CA GLY A 377 16.11 -11.28 -5.52
C GLY A 377 15.26 -10.94 -6.75
N SER A 378 15.61 -11.46 -7.93
CA SER A 378 14.78 -11.32 -9.13
C SER A 378 13.39 -11.91 -8.94
N GLU A 379 13.29 -13.06 -8.26
CA GLU A 379 12.03 -13.72 -7.93
C GLU A 379 11.14 -12.88 -7.00
N ALA A 380 11.75 -12.08 -6.10
CA ALA A 380 11.01 -11.16 -5.24
C ALA A 380 10.41 -10.00 -6.04
N ILE A 381 11.11 -9.50 -7.06
CA ILE A 381 10.60 -8.47 -7.97
C ILE A 381 9.39 -9.01 -8.75
N ASP A 382 9.51 -10.20 -9.34
CA ASP A 382 8.42 -10.84 -10.08
C ASP A 382 7.20 -11.08 -9.17
N SER A 383 7.45 -11.57 -7.97
CA SER A 383 6.41 -11.77 -6.95
C SER A 383 5.74 -10.45 -6.52
N ALA A 384 6.51 -9.38 -6.36
CA ALA A 384 5.95 -8.06 -6.00
C ALA A 384 5.02 -7.53 -7.09
N ILE A 385 5.39 -7.69 -8.37
CA ILE A 385 4.53 -7.31 -9.50
C ILE A 385 3.26 -8.15 -9.51
N GLU A 386 3.39 -9.48 -9.48
CA GLU A 386 2.26 -10.40 -9.55
C GLU A 386 1.29 -10.19 -8.38
N LEU A 387 1.80 -10.17 -7.15
CA LEU A 387 0.98 -10.02 -5.95
C LEU A 387 0.35 -8.63 -5.86
N SER A 388 1.05 -7.56 -6.27
CA SER A 388 0.47 -6.22 -6.29
C SER A 388 -0.66 -6.10 -7.31
N VAL A 389 -0.52 -6.68 -8.50
CA VAL A 389 -1.58 -6.71 -9.52
C VAL A 389 -2.78 -7.51 -9.04
N ARG A 390 -2.53 -8.62 -8.34
CA ARG A 390 -3.57 -9.54 -7.88
C ARG A 390 -4.33 -9.05 -6.65
N TYR A 391 -3.64 -8.44 -5.68
CA TYR A 391 -4.21 -8.12 -4.36
C TYR A 391 -4.39 -6.61 -4.10
N ILE A 392 -3.71 -5.72 -4.85
CA ILE A 392 -3.80 -4.26 -4.70
C ILE A 392 -4.49 -3.68 -5.94
N ALA A 393 -5.83 -3.55 -5.89
CA ALA A 393 -6.63 -3.11 -7.03
C ALA A 393 -6.81 -1.58 -7.09
N ASP A 394 -6.70 -0.89 -5.96
CA ASP A 394 -6.95 0.54 -5.78
C ASP A 394 -5.79 1.44 -6.22
N ARG A 395 -4.64 0.85 -6.56
CA ARG A 395 -3.44 1.56 -7.03
C ARG A 395 -2.94 1.02 -8.36
N ARG A 396 -2.13 1.82 -9.06
CA ARG A 396 -1.56 1.49 -10.37
C ARG A 396 -0.09 1.09 -10.27
N LEU A 397 0.37 0.34 -11.27
CA LEU A 397 1.80 0.13 -11.50
C LEU A 397 2.44 1.43 -12.01
N PRO A 398 3.73 1.68 -11.69
CA PRO A 398 4.65 0.86 -10.92
C PRO A 398 4.54 1.06 -9.39
N ASP A 399 3.84 2.11 -8.95
CA ASP A 399 3.79 2.59 -7.57
C ASP A 399 3.47 1.47 -6.55
N LYS A 400 2.39 0.70 -6.79
CA LYS A 400 2.00 -0.40 -5.89
C LYS A 400 3.05 -1.51 -5.76
N ALA A 401 3.85 -1.76 -6.79
CA ALA A 401 4.89 -2.78 -6.75
C ALA A 401 6.17 -2.25 -6.08
N ILE A 402 6.49 -0.96 -6.28
CA ILE A 402 7.56 -0.25 -5.60
C ILE A 402 7.29 -0.21 -4.09
N ASP A 403 6.11 0.25 -3.68
CA ASP A 403 5.68 0.29 -2.28
C ASP A 403 5.77 -1.09 -1.62
N LEU A 404 5.37 -2.14 -2.33
CA LEU A 404 5.40 -3.49 -1.79
C LEU A 404 6.83 -3.99 -1.56
N ILE A 405 7.77 -3.67 -2.45
CA ILE A 405 9.19 -3.98 -2.25
C ILE A 405 9.77 -3.18 -1.08
N ASP A 406 9.48 -1.87 -1.03
CA ASP A 406 9.97 -0.97 0.02
C ASP A 406 9.53 -1.45 1.40
N GLU A 407 8.24 -1.72 1.57
CA GLU A 407 7.68 -2.23 2.82
C GLU A 407 8.23 -3.62 3.19
N SER A 408 8.41 -4.50 2.19
CA SER A 408 8.96 -5.84 2.43
C SER A 408 10.42 -5.80 2.87
N CYS A 409 11.24 -4.92 2.29
CA CYS A 409 12.62 -4.70 2.70
C CYS A 409 12.71 -4.10 4.10
N ALA A 410 11.89 -3.07 4.39
CA ALA A 410 11.84 -2.45 5.70
C ALA A 410 11.46 -3.45 6.79
N ARG A 411 10.45 -4.29 6.52
CA ARG A 411 10.02 -5.34 7.45
C ARG A 411 11.09 -6.40 7.68
N LEU A 412 11.69 -6.92 6.59
CA LEU A 412 12.73 -7.92 6.70
C LEU A 412 13.90 -7.43 7.56
N ARG A 413 14.24 -6.15 7.47
CA ARG A 413 15.22 -5.50 8.32
C ARG A 413 14.78 -5.44 9.78
N LEU A 414 13.54 -5.02 10.07
CA LEU A 414 12.99 -4.97 11.43
C LEU A 414 12.95 -6.36 12.09
N ASP A 415 12.52 -7.38 11.35
CA ASP A 415 12.49 -8.77 11.83
C ASP A 415 13.91 -9.28 12.19
N ASN A 416 14.96 -8.77 11.52
CA ASN A 416 16.35 -9.14 11.76
C ASN A 416 17.11 -8.24 12.74
N ASP A 417 16.68 -7.01 12.97
CA ASP A 417 17.30 -6.14 14.00
C ASP A 417 17.08 -6.67 15.44
N GLY A 418 16.43 -7.82 15.56
CA GLY A 418 16.49 -8.73 16.72
C GLY A 418 15.79 -8.25 17.99
N ASN A 419 15.26 -7.05 18.03
CA ASN A 419 14.63 -6.52 19.23
C ASN A 419 13.29 -7.22 19.52
N GLU A 420 12.44 -7.43 18.51
CA GLU A 420 11.15 -8.13 18.72
C GLU A 420 11.35 -9.63 19.01
N SER A 421 12.35 -10.26 18.37
CA SER A 421 12.62 -11.69 18.60
C SER A 421 13.18 -11.97 19.99
N ILE A 422 14.03 -11.08 20.52
CA ILE A 422 14.61 -11.20 21.87
C ILE A 422 13.53 -10.89 22.91
N GLU A 423 12.75 -9.85 22.75
CA GLU A 423 11.65 -9.49 23.65
C GLU A 423 10.53 -10.53 23.63
N SER A 424 10.18 -11.06 22.46
CA SER A 424 9.19 -12.13 22.31
C SER A 424 9.65 -13.44 22.94
N ALA A 425 10.92 -13.82 22.80
CA ALA A 425 11.50 -14.99 23.44
C ALA A 425 11.57 -14.80 24.97
N ALA A 426 11.94 -13.62 25.43
CA ALA A 426 11.98 -13.28 26.86
C ALA A 426 10.57 -13.25 27.47
N ALA A 427 9.57 -12.72 26.77
CA ALA A 427 8.17 -12.68 27.22
C ALA A 427 7.54 -14.09 27.28
N LYS A 428 7.99 -15.02 26.43
CA LYS A 428 7.59 -16.44 26.48
C LYS A 428 8.37 -17.27 27.51
N GLY A 429 9.32 -16.65 28.23
CA GLY A 429 10.15 -17.31 29.24
C GLY A 429 11.29 -18.16 28.67
N ASP A 430 11.56 -18.09 27.37
CA ASP A 430 12.67 -18.82 26.72
C ASP A 430 13.95 -17.96 26.71
N TYR A 431 14.55 -17.85 27.89
CA TYR A 431 15.76 -17.06 28.12
C TYR A 431 16.98 -17.62 27.39
N GLU A 432 16.99 -18.92 27.07
CA GLU A 432 18.08 -19.56 26.36
C GLU A 432 18.09 -19.18 24.88
N LEU A 433 16.90 -19.11 24.27
CA LEU A 433 16.71 -18.60 22.90
C LEU A 433 17.02 -17.09 22.81
N ALA A 434 16.53 -16.30 23.77
CA ALA A 434 16.83 -14.87 23.86
C ALA A 434 18.35 -14.59 23.99
N ARG A 435 19.06 -15.45 24.75
CA ARG A 435 20.52 -15.36 24.88
C ARG A 435 21.25 -15.73 23.58
N LYS A 436 20.85 -16.81 22.91
CA LYS A 436 21.43 -17.23 21.62
C LYS A 436 21.22 -16.14 20.57
N LEU A 437 20.02 -15.55 20.49
CA LEU A 437 19.71 -14.43 19.57
C LEU A 437 20.59 -13.21 19.88
N ARG A 438 20.79 -12.86 21.15
CA ARG A 438 21.68 -11.76 21.57
C ARG A 438 23.15 -12.04 21.22
N ASP A 439 23.61 -13.27 21.38
CA ASP A 439 25.00 -13.65 21.10
C ASP A 439 25.27 -13.67 19.59
N THR A 440 24.30 -14.05 18.77
CA THR A 440 24.35 -13.97 17.30
C THR A 440 24.40 -12.51 16.81
N LEU A 441 23.62 -11.62 17.40
CA LEU A 441 23.67 -10.17 17.11
C LEU A 441 25.02 -9.53 17.51
N LYS A 442 25.67 -10.03 18.56
CA LYS A 442 27.00 -9.53 18.98
C LYS A 442 28.13 -10.04 18.13
N SER A 443 27.99 -11.18 17.46
CA SER A 443 29.02 -11.75 16.60
C SER A 443 29.24 -11.00 15.29
N GLY A 444 28.35 -10.03 14.94
CA GLY A 444 28.53 -9.17 13.77
C GLY A 444 28.51 -9.91 12.43
N GLU A 445 28.05 -11.15 12.41
CA GLU A 445 27.74 -11.83 11.16
C GLU A 445 26.52 -11.12 10.54
N THR A 446 26.78 -10.15 9.68
CA THR A 446 25.79 -9.63 8.75
C THR A 446 25.42 -10.79 7.82
N ASN A 447 24.38 -11.54 8.18
CA ASN A 447 23.72 -12.37 7.18
C ASN A 447 23.32 -11.42 6.07
N ASP A 448 23.80 -11.68 4.85
CA ASP A 448 23.32 -10.97 3.65
C ASP A 448 21.81 -11.22 3.56
N LEU A 449 21.04 -10.27 4.08
CA LEU A 449 19.58 -10.33 4.08
C LEU A 449 19.11 -10.31 2.64
N MET A 450 18.46 -11.39 2.21
CA MET A 450 17.92 -11.51 0.87
C MET A 450 16.38 -11.51 0.91
N LEU A 451 15.78 -10.56 0.21
CA LEU A 451 14.33 -10.49 0.03
C LEU A 451 13.85 -11.66 -0.83
N THR A 452 12.94 -12.45 -0.30
CA THR A 452 12.36 -13.62 -0.97
C THR A 452 10.88 -13.38 -1.36
N PRO A 453 10.30 -14.15 -2.29
CA PRO A 453 8.86 -14.12 -2.59
C PRO A 453 7.97 -14.31 -1.35
N ARG A 454 8.46 -15.07 -0.36
CA ARG A 454 7.73 -15.33 0.88
C ARG A 454 7.62 -14.07 1.75
N ASP A 455 8.66 -13.23 1.78
CA ASP A 455 8.67 -11.99 2.54
C ASP A 455 7.71 -10.98 1.92
N VAL A 456 7.67 -10.90 0.59
CA VAL A 456 6.70 -10.09 -0.16
C VAL A 456 5.26 -10.57 0.11
N ALA A 457 5.03 -11.88 0.07
CA ALA A 457 3.72 -12.44 0.36
C ALA A 457 3.26 -12.20 1.82
N ARG A 458 4.22 -12.11 2.76
CA ARG A 458 3.93 -11.81 4.16
C ARG A 458 3.33 -10.41 4.33
N VAL A 459 3.84 -9.41 3.62
CA VAL A 459 3.26 -8.06 3.63
C VAL A 459 1.83 -8.06 3.08
N ILE A 460 1.60 -8.79 1.97
CA ILE A 460 0.24 -8.96 1.45
C ILE A 460 -0.67 -9.68 2.47
N SER A 461 -0.14 -10.71 3.14
CA SER A 461 -0.88 -11.44 4.19
C SER A 461 -1.39 -10.50 5.30
N GLU A 462 -0.57 -9.56 5.72
CA GLU A 462 -0.93 -8.60 6.76
C GLU A 462 -1.93 -7.55 6.28
N ARG A 463 -1.74 -7.05 5.08
CA ARG A 463 -2.68 -6.08 4.48
C ARG A 463 -4.06 -6.66 4.22
N THR A 464 -4.11 -7.94 3.83
CA THR A 464 -5.37 -8.59 3.40
C THR A 464 -5.99 -9.48 4.47
N GLY A 465 -5.25 -9.83 5.53
CA GLY A 465 -5.67 -10.81 6.54
C GLY A 465 -5.68 -12.26 6.05
N LEU A 466 -5.15 -12.53 4.85
CA LEU A 466 -5.06 -13.88 4.29
C LEU A 466 -3.83 -14.61 4.85
N SER A 467 -3.92 -15.92 5.04
CA SER A 467 -2.75 -16.70 5.43
C SER A 467 -1.72 -16.78 4.29
N LEU A 468 -0.44 -16.93 4.62
CA LEU A 468 0.63 -17.13 3.63
C LEU A 468 0.34 -18.30 2.69
N ASP A 469 -0.23 -19.38 3.22
CA ASP A 469 -0.61 -20.55 2.41
C ASP A 469 -1.73 -20.24 1.41
N MET A 470 -2.59 -19.26 1.70
CA MET A 470 -3.59 -18.78 0.74
C MET A 470 -2.98 -17.94 -0.38
N ILE A 471 -1.90 -17.25 -0.12
CA ILE A 471 -1.23 -16.38 -1.10
C ILE A 471 -0.25 -17.17 -1.96
N LEU A 472 0.59 -18.00 -1.35
CA LEU A 472 1.67 -18.75 -2.00
C LEU A 472 1.33 -20.22 -2.26
N GLY A 473 0.39 -20.79 -1.49
CA GLY A 473 0.17 -22.24 -1.45
C GLY A 473 -0.60 -22.76 -2.64
N THR A 474 0.10 -23.36 -3.60
CA THR A 474 -0.50 -24.21 -4.66
C THR A 474 -0.79 -25.62 -4.15
N GLU A 475 -0.11 -26.08 -3.09
CA GLU A 475 -0.23 -27.44 -2.52
C GLU A 475 -1.64 -27.77 -2.01
N ARG A 476 -2.39 -26.78 -1.52
CA ARG A 476 -3.78 -26.99 -1.08
C ARG A 476 -4.72 -27.51 -2.16
N PHE A 477 -4.38 -27.28 -3.44
CA PHE A 477 -5.18 -27.76 -4.58
C PHE A 477 -4.84 -29.19 -5.00
N MET A 478 -3.75 -29.79 -4.48
CA MET A 478 -3.35 -31.16 -4.82
C MET A 478 -4.26 -32.21 -4.16
N GLY A 479 -4.68 -32.02 -2.90
CA GLY A 479 -5.59 -32.93 -2.18
C GLY A 479 -7.07 -32.51 -2.21
N LEU A 480 -7.46 -31.58 -3.09
CA LEU A 480 -8.79 -30.97 -3.11
C LEU A 480 -9.92 -31.99 -3.36
N GLU A 481 -9.69 -33.00 -4.19
CA GLU A 481 -10.68 -34.02 -4.49
C GLU A 481 -11.08 -34.85 -3.25
N GLU A 482 -10.12 -35.23 -2.43
CA GLU A 482 -10.36 -35.94 -1.17
C GLU A 482 -11.10 -35.06 -0.16
N GLN A 483 -10.65 -33.79 -0.04
CA GLN A 483 -11.25 -32.83 0.88
C GLN A 483 -12.72 -32.52 0.53
N LEU A 484 -13.03 -32.34 -0.74
CA LEU A 484 -14.41 -32.14 -1.22
C LEU A 484 -15.23 -33.42 -1.10
N GLY A 485 -14.65 -34.58 -1.47
CA GLY A 485 -15.29 -35.90 -1.42
C GLY A 485 -15.66 -36.31 0.01
N SER A 486 -14.98 -35.85 1.03
CA SER A 486 -15.33 -36.06 2.43
C SER A 486 -16.66 -35.40 2.83
N SER A 487 -17.15 -34.45 2.05
CA SER A 487 -18.33 -33.65 2.34
C SER A 487 -19.45 -33.78 1.35
N VAL A 488 -19.14 -34.08 0.09
CA VAL A 488 -20.08 -34.20 -1.01
C VAL A 488 -20.03 -35.63 -1.52
N PHE A 489 -21.13 -36.36 -1.40
CA PHE A 489 -21.22 -37.78 -1.73
C PHE A 489 -21.92 -38.00 -3.08
N GLY A 490 -21.49 -39.04 -3.83
CA GLY A 490 -22.10 -39.43 -5.08
C GLY A 490 -21.84 -38.48 -6.26
N GLN A 491 -20.88 -37.52 -6.15
CA GLN A 491 -20.62 -36.50 -7.16
C GLN A 491 -19.16 -36.50 -7.63
N THR A 492 -18.61 -37.67 -7.90
CA THR A 492 -17.18 -37.84 -8.20
C THR A 492 -16.74 -37.02 -9.42
N GLU A 493 -17.50 -37.02 -10.51
CA GLU A 493 -17.17 -36.29 -11.73
C GLU A 493 -17.28 -34.77 -11.54
N ALA A 494 -18.31 -34.30 -10.82
CA ALA A 494 -18.45 -32.89 -10.48
C ALA A 494 -17.24 -32.39 -9.64
N ILE A 495 -16.81 -33.17 -8.66
CA ILE A 495 -15.64 -32.86 -7.81
C ILE A 495 -14.38 -32.84 -8.65
N LYS A 496 -14.15 -33.79 -9.54
CA LYS A 496 -12.99 -33.84 -10.44
C LYS A 496 -12.94 -32.61 -11.35
N THR A 497 -14.07 -32.26 -11.98
CA THR A 497 -14.16 -31.09 -12.89
C THR A 497 -13.80 -29.79 -12.14
N VAL A 498 -14.39 -29.55 -10.98
CA VAL A 498 -14.10 -28.37 -10.16
C VAL A 498 -12.63 -28.34 -9.71
N SER A 499 -12.11 -29.49 -9.24
CA SER A 499 -10.72 -29.58 -8.78
C SER A 499 -9.71 -29.36 -9.91
N ALA A 500 -10.00 -29.88 -11.12
CA ALA A 500 -9.15 -29.69 -12.29
C ALA A 500 -9.12 -28.24 -12.75
N ALA A 501 -10.26 -27.54 -12.76
CA ALA A 501 -10.34 -26.14 -13.11
C ALA A 501 -9.55 -25.27 -12.10
N LEU A 502 -9.72 -25.53 -10.81
CA LEU A 502 -8.99 -24.79 -9.77
C LEU A 502 -7.47 -25.02 -9.83
N ARG A 503 -7.02 -26.25 -10.15
CA ARG A 503 -5.60 -26.53 -10.37
C ARG A 503 -5.05 -25.79 -11.58
N ARG A 504 -5.80 -25.68 -12.70
CA ARG A 504 -5.39 -24.89 -13.87
C ARG A 504 -5.22 -23.41 -13.52
N SER A 505 -6.16 -22.87 -12.76
CA SER A 505 -6.09 -21.48 -12.29
C SER A 505 -4.91 -21.24 -11.33
N ALA A 506 -4.69 -22.17 -10.41
CA ALA A 506 -3.57 -22.10 -9.47
C ALA A 506 -2.20 -22.23 -10.16
N ALA A 507 -2.13 -22.95 -11.28
CA ALA A 507 -0.93 -23.07 -12.11
C ALA A 507 -0.71 -21.87 -13.05
N GLY A 508 -1.56 -20.82 -13.00
CA GLY A 508 -1.43 -19.64 -13.86
C GLY A 508 -1.75 -19.88 -15.33
N LEU A 509 -2.43 -21.00 -15.66
CA LEU A 509 -2.77 -21.35 -17.04
C LEU A 509 -4.06 -20.67 -17.55
N ASN A 510 -4.78 -19.99 -16.66
CA ASN A 510 -5.96 -19.21 -17.01
C ASN A 510 -5.58 -17.73 -17.31
N SER A 511 -6.48 -17.02 -18.00
CA SER A 511 -6.30 -15.60 -18.27
C SER A 511 -6.20 -14.79 -16.95
N SER A 512 -5.16 -13.97 -16.81
CA SER A 512 -4.94 -13.12 -15.64
C SER A 512 -6.03 -12.04 -15.43
N ASN A 513 -6.85 -11.79 -16.45
CA ASN A 513 -7.89 -10.76 -16.43
C ASN A 513 -9.27 -11.28 -16.02
N LYS A 514 -9.43 -12.58 -15.76
CA LYS A 514 -10.70 -13.19 -15.35
C LYS A 514 -10.72 -13.47 -13.84
N PRO A 515 -11.91 -13.78 -13.25
CA PRO A 515 -11.99 -14.35 -11.91
C PRO A 515 -11.13 -15.62 -11.78
N PHE A 516 -10.77 -15.99 -10.54
CA PHE A 516 -9.93 -17.16 -10.28
C PHE A 516 -10.49 -18.43 -10.89
N ALA A 517 -11.79 -18.65 -10.75
CA ALA A 517 -12.52 -19.68 -11.47
C ALA A 517 -14.02 -19.34 -11.50
N SER A 518 -14.72 -19.84 -12.52
CA SER A 518 -16.14 -19.63 -12.71
C SER A 518 -16.84 -20.92 -13.07
N PHE A 519 -17.96 -21.21 -12.38
CA PHE A 519 -18.70 -22.47 -12.52
C PHE A 519 -20.19 -22.25 -12.69
N VAL A 520 -20.81 -23.03 -13.56
CA VAL A 520 -22.26 -23.25 -13.55
C VAL A 520 -22.55 -24.67 -13.08
N MET A 521 -23.16 -24.81 -11.92
CA MET A 521 -23.52 -26.09 -11.30
C MET A 521 -24.99 -26.39 -11.55
N ILE A 522 -25.28 -27.45 -12.30
CA ILE A 522 -26.61 -27.80 -12.76
C ILE A 522 -26.97 -29.18 -12.23
N GLY A 523 -28.20 -29.37 -11.87
CA GLY A 523 -28.72 -30.70 -11.49
C GLY A 523 -29.97 -30.62 -10.61
N PRO A 524 -30.55 -31.75 -10.23
CA PRO A 524 -31.73 -31.82 -9.38
C PRO A 524 -31.51 -31.15 -8.01
N ARG A 525 -32.61 -30.80 -7.37
CA ARG A 525 -32.58 -30.21 -6.03
C ARG A 525 -32.06 -31.21 -5.00
N GLY A 526 -31.18 -30.78 -4.10
CA GLY A 526 -30.66 -31.65 -3.03
C GLY A 526 -29.53 -32.60 -3.42
N THR A 527 -28.90 -32.44 -4.58
CA THR A 527 -27.76 -33.25 -5.04
C THR A 527 -26.39 -32.81 -4.52
N GLY A 528 -26.33 -31.73 -3.70
CA GLY A 528 -25.10 -31.31 -3.04
C GLY A 528 -24.42 -30.08 -3.63
N LYS A 529 -24.99 -29.38 -4.63
CA LYS A 529 -24.42 -28.14 -5.24
C LYS A 529 -24.00 -27.09 -4.21
N LYS A 530 -24.92 -26.68 -3.35
CA LYS A 530 -24.64 -25.68 -2.31
C LYS A 530 -23.63 -26.17 -1.25
N THR A 531 -23.62 -27.46 -1.00
CA THR A 531 -22.67 -28.09 -0.06
C THR A 531 -21.26 -28.04 -0.63
N LEU A 532 -21.11 -28.32 -1.95
CA LEU A 532 -19.82 -28.22 -2.64
C LEU A 532 -19.28 -26.79 -2.58
N ILE A 533 -20.10 -25.78 -2.91
CA ILE A 533 -19.72 -24.37 -2.87
C ILE A 533 -19.34 -23.95 -1.44
N GLY A 534 -20.12 -24.36 -0.44
CA GLY A 534 -19.82 -24.08 0.97
C GLY A 534 -18.48 -24.66 1.41
N ARG A 535 -18.25 -25.95 1.08
CA ARG A 535 -16.97 -26.60 1.41
C ARG A 535 -15.79 -26.01 0.64
N LEU A 536 -16.01 -25.67 -0.64
CA LEU A 536 -15.01 -24.97 -1.43
C LEU A 536 -14.63 -23.62 -0.80
N SER A 537 -15.62 -22.88 -0.30
CA SER A 537 -15.35 -21.58 0.34
C SER A 537 -14.53 -21.72 1.62
N GLU A 538 -14.78 -22.76 2.43
CA GLU A 538 -13.98 -23.02 3.63
C GLU A 538 -12.51 -23.30 3.27
N ILE A 539 -12.27 -24.09 2.21
CA ILE A 539 -10.92 -24.45 1.76
C ILE A 539 -10.23 -23.26 1.08
N TYR A 540 -10.97 -22.53 0.22
CA TYR A 540 -10.40 -21.48 -0.62
C TYR A 540 -10.25 -20.14 0.08
N SER A 541 -11.26 -19.71 0.82
CA SER A 541 -11.37 -18.35 1.36
C SER A 541 -11.58 -18.28 2.87
N GLY A 542 -11.38 -19.41 3.57
CA GLY A 542 -11.65 -19.46 5.03
C GLY A 542 -13.12 -19.23 5.39
N GLY A 543 -14.05 -19.50 4.44
CA GLY A 543 -15.49 -19.35 4.66
C GLY A 543 -16.10 -18.03 4.18
N SER A 544 -15.33 -17.15 3.54
CA SER A 544 -15.84 -15.87 3.00
C SER A 544 -16.72 -16.15 1.76
N VAL A 545 -18.03 -16.03 1.94
CA VAL A 545 -19.04 -16.30 0.88
C VAL A 545 -20.04 -15.15 0.76
N PHE A 546 -20.14 -14.58 -0.45
CA PHE A 546 -21.28 -13.73 -0.81
C PHE A 546 -22.39 -14.60 -1.40
N ARG A 547 -23.59 -14.53 -0.82
CA ARG A 547 -24.76 -15.29 -1.29
C ARG A 547 -25.74 -14.37 -1.95
N LEU A 548 -25.94 -14.58 -3.26
CA LEU A 548 -26.90 -13.87 -4.09
C LEU A 548 -28.00 -14.87 -4.51
N ASN A 549 -29.25 -14.54 -4.20
CA ASN A 549 -30.40 -15.29 -4.70
C ASN A 549 -31.02 -14.53 -5.85
N GLY A 550 -31.06 -15.09 -7.05
CA GLY A 550 -31.58 -14.42 -8.25
C GLY A 550 -33.00 -13.90 -8.10
N ALA A 551 -33.84 -14.53 -7.27
CA ALA A 551 -35.19 -14.05 -7.02
C ALA A 551 -35.24 -12.68 -6.30
N ASP A 552 -34.23 -12.36 -5.51
CA ASP A 552 -34.13 -11.09 -4.79
C ASP A 552 -33.60 -9.95 -5.67
N TYR A 553 -33.11 -10.30 -6.87
CA TYR A 553 -32.50 -9.42 -7.87
C TYR A 553 -33.22 -9.50 -9.22
N ALA A 554 -34.54 -9.62 -9.20
CA ALA A 554 -35.39 -9.70 -10.38
C ALA A 554 -35.85 -8.33 -10.91
N ASP A 555 -35.49 -7.23 -10.25
CA ASP A 555 -35.89 -5.87 -10.59
C ASP A 555 -34.83 -5.10 -11.38
N ALA A 556 -35.22 -4.09 -12.16
CA ALA A 556 -34.33 -3.25 -12.96
C ALA A 556 -33.23 -2.52 -12.14
N SER A 557 -33.48 -2.21 -10.85
CA SER A 557 -32.52 -1.59 -9.94
C SER A 557 -31.49 -2.57 -9.36
N SER A 558 -31.53 -3.85 -9.79
CA SER A 558 -30.68 -4.90 -9.24
C SER A 558 -29.18 -4.68 -9.56
N GLY A 559 -28.86 -4.14 -10.73
CA GLY A 559 -27.49 -3.73 -11.08
C GLY A 559 -26.93 -2.71 -10.10
N ASP A 560 -27.67 -1.62 -9.85
CA ASP A 560 -27.25 -0.55 -8.93
C ASP A 560 -27.10 -1.06 -7.48
N ARG A 561 -27.89 -2.04 -7.06
CA ARG A 561 -27.74 -2.65 -5.74
C ARG A 561 -26.45 -3.46 -5.61
N LEU A 562 -25.96 -4.05 -6.71
CA LEU A 562 -24.73 -4.82 -6.71
C LEU A 562 -23.48 -3.93 -6.72
N ILE A 563 -23.47 -2.89 -7.56
CA ILE A 563 -22.28 -2.04 -7.77
C ILE A 563 -22.36 -0.67 -7.08
N GLY A 564 -23.55 -0.23 -6.67
CA GLY A 564 -23.83 1.10 -6.12
C GLY A 564 -24.51 2.00 -7.15
N ALA A 565 -25.34 2.92 -6.66
CA ALA A 565 -26.01 3.90 -7.53
C ALA A 565 -25.00 4.95 -8.05
N PRO A 566 -25.13 5.43 -9.30
CA PRO A 566 -24.29 6.48 -9.85
C PRO A 566 -24.33 7.77 -9.02
N VAL A 567 -23.24 8.55 -9.07
CA VAL A 567 -23.12 9.83 -8.37
C VAL A 567 -24.26 10.78 -8.78
N GLY A 568 -24.94 11.35 -7.79
CA GLY A 568 -26.10 12.25 -7.98
C GLY A 568 -27.46 11.59 -7.81
N TYR A 569 -27.54 10.27 -7.67
CA TYR A 569 -28.78 9.58 -7.31
C TYR A 569 -28.91 9.41 -5.79
N LYS A 570 -30.14 9.22 -5.33
CA LYS A 570 -30.43 8.92 -3.91
C LYS A 570 -29.71 7.62 -3.52
N ASP A 571 -29.05 7.60 -2.37
CA ASP A 571 -28.23 6.47 -1.88
C ASP A 571 -26.89 6.21 -2.60
N SER A 572 -26.41 7.12 -3.47
CA SER A 572 -25.07 7.01 -4.11
C SER A 572 -23.90 6.98 -3.10
N GLU A 573 -24.13 7.39 -1.85
CA GLU A 573 -23.15 7.29 -0.78
C GLU A 573 -22.99 5.87 -0.22
N LYS A 574 -24.02 5.03 -0.41
CA LYS A 574 -24.03 3.65 0.07
C LYS A 574 -23.38 2.75 -0.92
N GLY A 575 -22.21 2.45 -1.09
CA GLY A 575 -21.62 1.53 -2.08
C GLY A 575 -22.48 0.31 -2.46
N GLY A 576 -22.10 -0.41 -3.48
CA GLY A 576 -22.81 -1.63 -3.92
C GLY A 576 -22.55 -2.81 -2.99
N MET A 577 -23.54 -3.65 -2.76
CA MET A 577 -23.40 -4.79 -1.85
C MET A 577 -22.30 -5.77 -2.28
N LEU A 578 -22.18 -6.04 -3.58
CA LEU A 578 -21.20 -6.97 -4.13
C LEU A 578 -19.80 -6.33 -4.16
N THR A 579 -19.72 -5.08 -4.58
CA THR A 579 -18.43 -4.35 -4.66
C THR A 579 -17.84 -4.07 -3.30
N GLU A 580 -18.63 -3.67 -2.31
CA GLU A 580 -18.14 -3.47 -0.94
C GLU A 580 -17.70 -4.80 -0.29
N PHE A 581 -18.45 -5.90 -0.54
CA PHE A 581 -18.03 -7.23 -0.08
C PHE A 581 -16.69 -7.63 -0.68
N ALA A 582 -16.49 -7.45 -2.00
CA ALA A 582 -15.25 -7.81 -2.68
C ALA A 582 -14.04 -7.00 -2.20
N LYS A 583 -14.23 -5.72 -1.85
CA LYS A 583 -13.17 -4.89 -1.24
C LYS A 583 -12.74 -5.41 0.12
N LEU A 584 -13.69 -5.84 0.96
CA LEU A 584 -13.42 -6.37 2.29
C LEU A 584 -12.89 -7.81 2.24
N HIS A 585 -13.28 -8.58 1.23
CA HIS A 585 -12.94 -9.99 1.06
C HIS A 585 -12.40 -10.25 -0.35
N PRO A 586 -11.16 -9.84 -0.65
CA PRO A 586 -10.56 -10.00 -1.99
C PRO A 586 -10.52 -11.45 -2.46
N VAL A 587 -10.29 -12.39 -1.54
CA VAL A 587 -10.38 -13.83 -1.78
C VAL A 587 -11.70 -14.33 -1.21
N SER A 588 -12.64 -14.68 -2.08
CA SER A 588 -13.99 -15.03 -1.68
C SER A 588 -14.66 -15.95 -2.69
N VAL A 589 -15.79 -16.52 -2.29
CA VAL A 589 -16.66 -17.27 -3.17
C VAL A 589 -17.99 -16.52 -3.33
N ILE A 590 -18.37 -16.23 -4.57
CA ILE A 590 -19.65 -15.61 -4.89
C ILE A 590 -20.59 -16.70 -5.36
N MET A 591 -21.58 -17.02 -4.53
CA MET A 591 -22.57 -18.04 -4.80
C MET A 591 -23.87 -17.40 -5.30
N ILE A 592 -24.22 -17.65 -6.56
CA ILE A 592 -25.45 -17.19 -7.19
C ILE A 592 -26.43 -18.36 -7.29
N THR A 593 -27.58 -18.26 -6.62
CA THR A 593 -28.62 -19.29 -6.68
C THR A 593 -29.81 -18.82 -7.51
N SER A 594 -30.47 -19.73 -8.20
CA SER A 594 -31.59 -19.43 -9.11
C SER A 594 -31.24 -18.33 -10.12
N PRO A 595 -30.14 -18.48 -10.87
CA PRO A 595 -29.64 -17.45 -11.78
C PRO A 595 -30.63 -17.12 -12.91
N GLU A 596 -31.51 -18.06 -13.25
CA GLU A 596 -32.59 -17.91 -14.24
C GLU A 596 -33.64 -16.83 -13.86
N LYS A 597 -33.58 -16.30 -12.65
CA LYS A 597 -34.50 -15.26 -12.15
C LYS A 597 -33.86 -13.87 -12.07
N LEU A 598 -32.59 -13.75 -12.42
CA LEU A 598 -31.88 -12.48 -12.41
C LEU A 598 -32.46 -11.54 -13.47
N HIS A 599 -32.54 -10.26 -13.13
CA HIS A 599 -32.83 -9.19 -14.10
C HIS A 599 -31.61 -8.93 -14.99
N ASP A 600 -31.82 -8.48 -16.23
CA ASP A 600 -30.78 -8.21 -17.23
C ASP A 600 -29.71 -7.22 -16.70
N SER A 601 -30.07 -6.25 -15.87
CA SER A 601 -29.12 -5.32 -15.25
C SER A 601 -28.10 -6.02 -14.35
N ALA A 602 -28.54 -6.99 -13.54
CA ALA A 602 -27.66 -7.79 -12.69
C ALA A 602 -26.83 -8.78 -13.51
N VAL A 603 -27.42 -9.34 -14.58
CA VAL A 603 -26.74 -10.21 -15.53
C VAL A 603 -25.59 -9.46 -16.22
N SER A 604 -25.80 -8.21 -16.65
CA SER A 604 -24.79 -7.38 -17.29
C SER A 604 -23.59 -7.14 -16.36
N VAL A 605 -23.85 -6.82 -15.08
CA VAL A 605 -22.80 -6.67 -14.05
C VAL A 605 -22.00 -7.96 -13.88
N LEU A 606 -22.67 -9.10 -13.77
CA LEU A 606 -21.99 -10.39 -13.60
C LEU A 606 -21.21 -10.81 -14.86
N SER A 607 -21.74 -10.50 -16.05
CA SER A 607 -21.05 -10.77 -17.32
C SER A 607 -19.76 -9.96 -17.43
N GLU A 608 -19.78 -8.70 -17.08
CA GLU A 608 -18.60 -7.81 -17.07
C GLU A 608 -17.54 -8.30 -16.09
N ILE A 609 -17.95 -8.73 -14.88
CA ILE A 609 -17.05 -9.33 -13.89
C ILE A 609 -16.40 -10.61 -14.43
N LEU A 610 -17.17 -11.48 -15.10
CA LEU A 610 -16.67 -12.73 -15.67
C LEU A 610 -15.70 -12.50 -16.83
N GLU A 611 -15.88 -11.44 -17.61
CA GLU A 611 -15.04 -11.10 -18.77
C GLU A 611 -13.75 -10.43 -18.36
N ASN A 612 -13.84 -9.39 -17.49
CA ASN A 612 -12.74 -8.49 -17.19
C ASN A 612 -12.09 -8.72 -15.80
N GLY A 613 -12.76 -9.46 -14.91
CA GLY A 613 -12.34 -9.67 -13.53
C GLY A 613 -12.29 -8.41 -12.68
N VAL A 614 -12.74 -7.26 -13.22
CA VAL A 614 -12.79 -5.95 -12.57
C VAL A 614 -14.06 -5.23 -13.03
N ILE A 615 -14.69 -4.50 -12.14
CA ILE A 615 -15.83 -3.64 -12.46
C ILE A 615 -15.73 -2.33 -11.68
N ASP A 616 -16.20 -1.24 -12.26
CA ASP A 616 -16.27 0.03 -11.56
C ASP A 616 -17.50 0.09 -10.63
N ASP A 617 -17.30 0.55 -9.39
CA ASP A 617 -18.42 0.80 -8.48
C ASP A 617 -19.21 2.06 -8.93
N GLY A 618 -20.37 2.31 -8.32
CA GLY A 618 -21.20 3.48 -8.63
C GLY A 618 -20.51 4.84 -8.45
N ARG A 619 -19.29 4.86 -7.91
CA ARG A 619 -18.43 6.04 -7.76
C ARG A 619 -17.27 6.07 -8.76
N GLY A 620 -17.21 5.16 -9.72
CA GLY A 620 -16.13 5.05 -10.70
C GLY A 620 -14.82 4.45 -10.16
N ARG A 621 -14.85 3.75 -9.02
CA ARG A 621 -13.67 3.10 -8.47
C ARG A 621 -13.61 1.65 -8.91
N ALA A 622 -12.50 1.21 -9.46
CA ALA A 622 -12.28 -0.16 -9.90
C ALA A 622 -12.26 -1.14 -8.71
N VAL A 623 -13.04 -2.21 -8.81
CA VAL A 623 -13.13 -3.29 -7.82
C VAL A 623 -12.74 -4.61 -8.48
N SER A 624 -11.74 -5.29 -7.93
CA SER A 624 -11.21 -6.54 -8.50
C SER A 624 -11.92 -7.77 -7.95
N PHE A 625 -12.28 -8.67 -8.86
CA PHE A 625 -12.81 -10.00 -8.60
C PHE A 625 -11.84 -11.11 -9.07
N ARG A 626 -10.61 -10.79 -9.43
CA ARG A 626 -9.61 -11.72 -9.96
C ARG A 626 -9.26 -12.87 -9.01
N ASN A 627 -9.45 -12.66 -7.73
CA ASN A 627 -9.27 -13.68 -6.70
C ASN A 627 -10.61 -14.27 -6.20
N ALA A 628 -11.73 -13.98 -6.85
CA ALA A 628 -13.02 -14.56 -6.50
C ALA A 628 -13.30 -15.81 -7.31
N ILE A 629 -13.96 -16.77 -6.68
CA ILE A 629 -14.60 -17.91 -7.38
C ILE A 629 -16.06 -17.57 -7.55
N ILE A 630 -16.57 -17.60 -8.78
CA ILE A 630 -17.97 -17.33 -9.09
C ILE A 630 -18.69 -18.63 -9.39
N ALA A 631 -19.71 -18.97 -8.61
CA ALA A 631 -20.43 -20.22 -8.74
C ALA A 631 -21.95 -19.99 -8.86
N PHE A 632 -22.48 -20.29 -10.02
CA PHE A 632 -23.92 -20.30 -10.28
C PHE A 632 -24.48 -21.66 -9.92
N SER A 633 -25.59 -21.71 -9.18
CA SER A 633 -26.28 -22.92 -8.81
C SER A 633 -27.72 -22.90 -9.36
N ALA A 634 -27.95 -23.68 -10.41
CA ALA A 634 -29.25 -23.81 -11.07
C ALA A 634 -29.89 -25.16 -10.75
N ASP A 635 -31.19 -25.16 -10.49
CA ASP A 635 -31.96 -26.38 -10.26
C ASP A 635 -32.66 -26.78 -11.55
N CYS A 636 -32.12 -27.79 -12.24
CA CYS A 636 -32.75 -28.36 -13.44
C CYS A 636 -33.86 -29.36 -13.06
N PRO A 637 -35.09 -29.20 -13.56
CA PRO A 637 -36.14 -30.16 -13.31
C PRO A 637 -35.81 -31.51 -13.99
N GLU A 638 -36.02 -32.62 -13.26
CA GLU A 638 -35.95 -33.94 -13.86
C GLU A 638 -37.06 -34.09 -14.92
N LYS A 639 -36.68 -34.39 -16.17
CA LYS A 639 -37.66 -34.76 -17.18
C LYS A 639 -38.20 -36.17 -16.84
N THR A 640 -39.34 -36.19 -16.16
CA THR A 640 -40.12 -37.41 -15.91
C THR A 640 -40.65 -37.94 -17.26
N GLY A 641 -39.97 -38.93 -17.89
CA GLY A 641 -40.56 -39.52 -19.05
C GLY A 641 -39.72 -40.37 -19.99
N ARG A 642 -38.44 -40.59 -19.75
CA ARG A 642 -37.68 -41.54 -20.58
C ARG A 642 -36.86 -42.50 -19.70
N MET A 643 -37.49 -43.64 -19.36
CA MET A 643 -36.79 -44.84 -18.88
C MET A 643 -35.88 -45.34 -19.99
N GLY A 644 -34.55 -45.34 -19.80
CA GLY A 644 -33.66 -46.14 -20.64
C GLY A 644 -32.52 -45.41 -21.36
N PHE A 645 -32.22 -44.12 -21.10
CA PHE A 645 -31.10 -43.45 -21.77
C PHE A 645 -29.81 -43.40 -20.94
N ALA A 646 -28.68 -43.60 -21.63
CA ALA A 646 -27.34 -43.58 -21.05
C ALA A 646 -26.97 -42.24 -20.39
N SER A 647 -25.97 -42.25 -19.52
CA SER A 647 -25.51 -41.06 -18.78
C SER A 647 -25.08 -39.85 -19.66
N SER A 648 -24.71 -40.09 -20.93
CA SER A 648 -24.40 -39.07 -21.93
C SER A 648 -25.60 -38.17 -22.26
N ASP A 649 -26.81 -38.76 -22.38
CA ASP A 649 -28.00 -37.97 -22.74
C ASP A 649 -28.45 -37.00 -21.65
N ARG A 650 -28.18 -37.31 -20.37
CA ARG A 650 -28.54 -36.42 -19.24
C ARG A 650 -27.68 -35.14 -19.18
N ARG A 651 -26.39 -35.28 -19.51
CA ARG A 651 -25.48 -34.16 -19.56
C ARG A 651 -25.87 -33.17 -20.66
N ASP A 652 -26.19 -33.68 -21.83
CA ASP A 652 -26.62 -32.88 -22.97
C ASP A 652 -27.98 -32.21 -22.72
N ASP A 653 -28.92 -32.91 -22.06
CA ASP A 653 -30.20 -32.34 -21.63
C ASP A 653 -30.01 -31.20 -20.60
N ALA A 654 -29.07 -31.34 -19.64
CA ALA A 654 -28.78 -30.31 -18.65
C ALA A 654 -28.12 -29.08 -19.30
N ILE A 655 -27.18 -29.29 -20.23
CA ILE A 655 -26.56 -28.24 -21.02
C ILE A 655 -27.60 -27.50 -21.86
N SER A 656 -28.44 -28.23 -22.60
CA SER A 656 -29.51 -27.60 -23.39
C SER A 656 -30.50 -26.80 -22.55
N TRP A 657 -30.76 -27.23 -21.31
CA TRP A 657 -31.62 -26.48 -20.39
C TRP A 657 -30.96 -25.17 -19.95
N ILE A 658 -29.67 -25.19 -19.64
CA ILE A 658 -28.96 -23.98 -19.18
C ILE A 658 -28.79 -22.94 -20.29
N ASP A 659 -28.62 -23.38 -21.55
CA ASP A 659 -28.58 -22.52 -22.74
C ASP A 659 -29.88 -21.71 -22.92
N GLY A 660 -31.00 -22.27 -22.45
CA GLY A 660 -32.30 -21.57 -22.43
C GLY A 660 -32.55 -20.74 -21.14
N ALA A 661 -31.81 -21.01 -20.08
CA ALA A 661 -32.04 -20.43 -18.77
C ALA A 661 -31.09 -19.27 -18.42
N LEU A 662 -29.91 -19.23 -19.02
CA LEU A 662 -28.90 -18.16 -18.81
C LEU A 662 -28.55 -17.50 -20.14
N PRO A 663 -28.29 -16.16 -20.14
CA PRO A 663 -27.83 -15.46 -21.34
C PRO A 663 -26.47 -15.98 -21.81
N SER A 664 -26.27 -15.97 -23.14
CA SER A 664 -25.03 -16.39 -23.77
C SER A 664 -23.79 -15.57 -23.32
N SER A 665 -24.00 -14.29 -22.93
CA SER A 665 -22.95 -13.43 -22.39
C SER A 665 -22.33 -13.95 -21.08
N VAL A 666 -23.12 -14.61 -20.24
CA VAL A 666 -22.64 -15.29 -19.03
C VAL A 666 -21.97 -16.60 -19.40
N LEU A 667 -22.67 -17.46 -20.19
CA LEU A 667 -22.21 -18.82 -20.50
C LEU A 667 -20.90 -18.85 -21.27
N SER A 668 -20.66 -17.91 -22.18
CA SER A 668 -19.41 -17.81 -22.96
C SER A 668 -18.19 -17.46 -22.11
N ASN A 669 -18.38 -16.89 -20.93
CA ASN A 669 -17.32 -16.48 -20.01
C ASN A 669 -17.14 -17.41 -18.81
N ILE A 670 -17.94 -18.46 -18.69
CA ILE A 670 -17.81 -19.50 -17.65
C ILE A 670 -16.70 -20.48 -18.02
N ASP A 671 -15.85 -20.84 -17.04
CA ASP A 671 -14.77 -21.80 -17.26
C ASP A 671 -15.28 -23.23 -17.39
N GLU A 672 -16.26 -23.63 -16.55
CA GLU A 672 -16.76 -25.02 -16.54
C GLU A 672 -18.26 -25.10 -16.20
N VAL A 673 -18.94 -25.98 -16.92
CA VAL A 673 -20.31 -26.44 -16.61
C VAL A 673 -20.23 -27.75 -15.85
N VAL A 674 -20.68 -27.76 -14.61
CA VAL A 674 -20.59 -28.87 -13.68
C VAL A 674 -21.98 -29.51 -13.49
N VAL A 675 -22.16 -30.72 -13.99
CA VAL A 675 -23.44 -31.47 -13.90
C VAL A 675 -23.42 -32.31 -12.63
N PHE A 676 -24.49 -32.20 -11.85
CA PHE A 676 -24.74 -33.02 -10.66
C PHE A 676 -25.75 -34.11 -10.96
N ASP A 677 -25.37 -35.33 -10.73
CA ASP A 677 -26.23 -36.47 -10.90
C ASP A 677 -27.19 -36.66 -9.72
N PRO A 678 -28.35 -37.33 -9.93
CA PRO A 678 -29.16 -37.83 -8.84
C PRO A 678 -28.35 -38.71 -7.90
N LEU A 679 -28.66 -38.65 -6.60
CA LEU A 679 -27.96 -39.45 -5.59
C LEU A 679 -28.38 -40.93 -5.69
N ASP A 680 -27.39 -41.81 -5.63
CA ASP A 680 -27.65 -43.25 -5.43
C ASP A 680 -27.96 -43.56 -3.95
N ASP A 681 -28.46 -44.73 -3.66
CA ASP A 681 -28.83 -45.14 -2.29
C ASP A 681 -27.66 -45.11 -1.34
N ALA A 682 -26.44 -45.41 -1.83
CA ALA A 682 -25.23 -45.40 -1.01
C ALA A 682 -24.81 -43.96 -0.64
N ALA A 683 -24.90 -43.03 -1.58
CA ALA A 683 -24.63 -41.61 -1.32
C ALA A 683 -25.69 -41.02 -0.38
N LEU A 684 -26.96 -41.35 -0.59
CA LEU A 684 -28.05 -40.87 0.25
C LEU A 684 -27.90 -41.37 1.68
N HIS A 685 -27.55 -42.65 1.86
CA HIS A 685 -27.25 -43.22 3.19
C HIS A 685 -26.10 -42.46 3.86
N ARG A 686 -25.02 -42.13 3.15
CA ARG A 686 -23.89 -41.33 3.69
C ARG A 686 -24.33 -39.93 4.09
N VAL A 687 -25.20 -39.27 3.30
CA VAL A 687 -25.73 -37.93 3.66
C VAL A 687 -26.54 -38.00 4.94
N VAL A 688 -27.40 -38.99 5.10
CA VAL A 688 -28.21 -39.21 6.30
C VAL A 688 -27.31 -39.47 7.49
N SER A 689 -26.34 -40.37 7.39
CA SER A 689 -25.41 -40.72 8.46
C SER A 689 -24.63 -39.48 8.92
N LYS A 690 -24.05 -38.71 7.99
CA LYS A 690 -23.32 -37.49 8.33
C LYS A 690 -24.19 -36.42 9.01
N THR A 691 -25.47 -36.35 8.64
CA THR A 691 -26.40 -35.42 9.28
C THR A 691 -26.68 -35.86 10.71
N ILE A 692 -26.86 -37.17 10.95
CA ILE A 692 -27.02 -37.73 12.30
C ILE A 692 -25.77 -37.53 13.15
N ASP A 693 -24.57 -37.74 12.59
CA ASP A 693 -23.30 -37.49 13.28
C ASP A 693 -23.14 -36.02 13.72
N SER A 694 -23.61 -35.09 12.89
CA SER A 694 -23.64 -33.65 13.25
C SER A 694 -24.55 -33.40 14.47
N ILE A 695 -25.69 -34.07 14.55
CA ILE A 695 -26.58 -33.98 15.71
C ILE A 695 -25.94 -34.62 16.93
N ALA A 696 -25.30 -35.78 16.78
CA ALA A 696 -24.59 -36.48 17.85
C ALA A 696 -23.47 -35.57 18.42
N SER A 697 -22.73 -34.87 17.57
CA SER A 697 -21.70 -33.92 17.99
C SER A 697 -22.29 -32.74 18.76
N LYS A 698 -23.44 -32.20 18.34
CA LYS A 698 -24.16 -31.14 19.04
C LYS A 698 -24.69 -31.63 20.40
N ALA A 699 -25.22 -32.87 20.46
CA ALA A 699 -25.68 -33.49 21.71
C ALA A 699 -24.49 -33.69 22.67
N ALA A 700 -23.35 -34.17 22.17
CA ALA A 700 -22.13 -34.34 22.94
C ALA A 700 -21.63 -33.02 23.58
N SER A 701 -21.74 -31.88 22.88
CA SER A 701 -21.40 -30.56 23.44
C SER A 701 -22.31 -30.14 24.59
N LYS A 702 -23.47 -30.78 24.75
CA LYS A 702 -24.41 -30.65 25.91
C LYS A 702 -24.27 -31.78 26.94
N GLY A 703 -23.27 -32.64 26.79
CA GLY A 703 -22.99 -33.74 27.67
C GLY A 703 -23.84 -34.99 27.45
N VAL A 704 -24.54 -35.09 26.31
CA VAL A 704 -25.36 -36.27 26.00
C VAL A 704 -24.69 -37.04 24.83
N VAL A 705 -24.38 -38.31 25.08
CA VAL A 705 -23.81 -39.17 24.03
C VAL A 705 -24.94 -39.83 23.24
N LEU A 706 -25.12 -39.40 21.96
CA LEU A 706 -26.11 -40.02 21.06
C LEU A 706 -25.46 -41.13 20.27
N LYS A 707 -25.98 -42.36 20.40
CA LYS A 707 -25.63 -43.52 19.58
C LYS A 707 -26.79 -43.86 18.64
N CYS A 708 -26.48 -44.13 17.39
CA CYS A 708 -27.47 -44.45 16.35
C CYS A 708 -27.21 -45.88 15.81
N GLY A 709 -28.25 -46.69 15.77
CA GLY A 709 -28.20 -48.01 15.10
C GLY A 709 -28.07 -47.86 13.58
N GLY A 710 -27.28 -48.72 12.92
CA GLY A 710 -27.08 -48.68 11.44
C GLY A 710 -28.38 -48.75 10.65
N GLU A 711 -29.41 -49.44 11.15
CA GLU A 711 -30.72 -49.54 10.51
C GLU A 711 -31.52 -48.25 10.45
N VAL A 712 -31.26 -47.32 11.38
CA VAL A 712 -31.95 -46.02 11.46
C VAL A 712 -31.58 -45.16 10.25
N ALA A 713 -30.28 -45.06 9.94
CA ALA A 713 -29.83 -44.31 8.77
C ALA A 713 -30.35 -44.87 7.45
N ALA A 714 -30.40 -46.20 7.29
CA ALA A 714 -30.95 -46.87 6.15
C ALA A 714 -32.47 -46.67 5.99
N SER A 715 -33.20 -46.76 7.12
CA SER A 715 -34.65 -46.51 7.16
C SER A 715 -35.01 -45.06 6.80
N ILE A 716 -34.22 -44.08 7.24
CA ILE A 716 -34.45 -42.69 6.86
C ILE A 716 -34.09 -42.48 5.39
N ALA A 717 -32.95 -43.01 4.92
CA ALA A 717 -32.52 -42.88 3.53
C ALA A 717 -33.55 -43.43 2.53
N SER A 718 -34.16 -44.60 2.83
CA SER A 718 -35.18 -45.23 1.97
C SER A 718 -36.47 -44.38 1.79
N GLN A 719 -36.66 -43.34 2.57
CA GLN A 719 -37.81 -42.43 2.45
C GLN A 719 -37.56 -41.29 1.42
N PHE A 720 -36.36 -41.22 0.83
CA PHE A 720 -36.01 -40.21 -0.17
C PHE A 720 -35.73 -40.84 -1.49
N ASN A 721 -36.17 -40.19 -2.58
CA ASN A 721 -35.96 -40.66 -3.95
C ASN A 721 -34.84 -39.85 -4.60
N ALA A 722 -33.64 -40.44 -4.72
CA ALA A 722 -32.52 -39.92 -5.51
C ALA A 722 -32.03 -38.48 -5.19
N ASN A 723 -32.51 -37.88 -4.08
CA ASN A 723 -32.04 -36.54 -3.63
C ASN A 723 -32.14 -36.38 -2.13
N ALA A 724 -31.28 -35.52 -1.56
CA ALA A 724 -31.24 -35.23 -0.14
C ALA A 724 -32.06 -34.00 0.28
N TYR A 725 -32.97 -33.50 -0.59
CA TYR A 725 -33.82 -32.36 -0.26
C TYR A 725 -34.80 -32.73 0.87
N GLY A 726 -34.72 -31.99 1.93
CA GLY A 726 -35.56 -32.21 3.10
C GLY A 726 -35.04 -33.24 4.12
N VAL A 727 -33.90 -33.93 3.84
CA VAL A 727 -33.29 -34.88 4.79
C VAL A 727 -33.07 -34.21 6.16
N ALA A 728 -32.47 -33.04 6.23
CA ALA A 728 -32.22 -32.33 7.49
C ALA A 728 -33.52 -32.04 8.25
N ARG A 729 -34.60 -31.63 7.54
CA ARG A 729 -35.92 -31.37 8.17
C ARG A 729 -36.54 -32.66 8.70
N LYS A 730 -36.42 -33.77 7.94
CA LYS A 730 -36.94 -35.03 8.37
C LYS A 730 -36.20 -35.56 9.61
N ILE A 731 -34.87 -35.44 9.61
CA ILE A 731 -34.04 -35.84 10.74
C ILE A 731 -34.35 -34.96 11.99
N ALA A 732 -34.57 -33.65 11.82
CA ALA A 732 -34.99 -32.79 12.91
C ALA A 732 -36.30 -33.29 13.55
N LEU A 733 -37.31 -33.63 12.76
CA LEU A 733 -38.57 -34.11 13.25
C LEU A 733 -38.46 -35.49 13.91
N LEU A 734 -37.61 -36.36 13.36
CA LEU A 734 -37.53 -37.76 13.84
C LEU A 734 -36.52 -37.95 14.97
N ILE A 735 -35.51 -37.09 15.06
CA ILE A 735 -34.39 -37.23 16.03
C ILE A 735 -34.26 -36.01 16.95
N GLU A 736 -34.08 -34.78 16.36
CA GLU A 736 -33.82 -33.59 17.20
C GLU A 736 -34.97 -33.23 18.11
N ASP A 737 -36.23 -33.24 17.61
CA ASP A 737 -37.42 -32.93 18.42
C ASP A 737 -37.65 -33.94 19.57
N PRO A 738 -37.63 -35.28 19.31
CA PRO A 738 -37.74 -36.25 20.42
C PRO A 738 -36.60 -36.19 21.40
N LEU A 739 -35.36 -36.01 20.93
CA LEU A 739 -34.18 -35.87 21.79
C LEU A 739 -34.30 -34.62 22.68
N SER A 740 -34.69 -33.49 22.11
CA SER A 740 -34.89 -32.23 22.83
C SER A 740 -35.98 -32.38 23.91
N LYS A 741 -37.09 -33.05 23.61
CA LYS A 741 -38.16 -33.33 24.59
C LYS A 741 -37.64 -34.21 25.69
N ALA A 742 -36.84 -35.24 25.41
CA ALA A 742 -36.27 -36.14 26.41
C ALA A 742 -35.28 -35.41 27.34
N VAL A 743 -34.45 -34.54 26.80
CA VAL A 743 -33.51 -33.69 27.57
C VAL A 743 -34.27 -32.68 28.45
N LEU A 744 -35.21 -31.93 27.87
CA LEU A 744 -35.99 -30.91 28.58
C LEU A 744 -36.89 -31.51 29.68
N SER A 745 -37.40 -32.73 29.50
CA SER A 745 -38.21 -33.43 30.51
C SER A 745 -37.36 -34.12 31.59
N GLY A 746 -36.04 -34.03 31.55
CA GLY A 746 -35.13 -34.66 32.49
C GLY A 746 -35.00 -36.19 32.36
N LYS A 747 -35.58 -36.77 31.31
CA LYS A 747 -35.45 -38.22 31.04
C LYS A 747 -34.01 -38.60 30.62
N ILE A 748 -33.32 -37.66 29.95
CA ILE A 748 -31.90 -37.78 29.62
C ILE A 748 -31.18 -36.57 30.20
N ALA A 749 -30.21 -36.84 31.07
CA ALA A 749 -29.40 -35.82 31.75
C ALA A 749 -28.00 -35.74 31.13
N SER A 750 -27.25 -34.70 31.48
CA SER A 750 -25.84 -34.59 31.12
C SER A 750 -25.05 -35.77 31.72
N GLY A 751 -24.28 -36.45 30.92
CA GLY A 751 -23.55 -37.68 31.26
C GLY A 751 -24.25 -38.97 30.78
N ASP A 752 -25.49 -38.89 30.33
CA ASP A 752 -26.23 -40.06 29.84
C ASP A 752 -25.94 -40.41 28.41
N THR A 753 -26.09 -41.70 28.05
CA THR A 753 -26.06 -42.20 26.68
C THR A 753 -27.51 -42.43 26.20
N ALA A 754 -27.85 -41.76 25.09
CA ALA A 754 -29.12 -41.96 24.39
C ALA A 754 -28.89 -42.86 23.19
N VAL A 755 -29.68 -43.90 23.04
CA VAL A 755 -29.64 -44.78 21.86
C VAL A 755 -30.89 -44.54 21.00
N LEU A 756 -30.68 -44.30 19.73
CA LEU A 756 -31.72 -44.16 18.71
C LEU A 756 -31.90 -45.51 18.00
N GLU A 757 -33.08 -46.06 18.09
CA GLU A 757 -33.49 -47.36 17.51
C GLU A 757 -34.66 -47.13 16.58
N TYR A 758 -34.74 -47.97 15.55
CA TYR A 758 -35.92 -48.07 14.68
C TYR A 758 -36.58 -49.43 14.88
N ASP A 759 -37.77 -49.39 15.40
CA ASP A 759 -38.56 -50.64 15.69
C ASP A 759 -39.99 -50.44 15.21
N ASN A 760 -40.51 -51.46 14.49
CA ASN A 760 -41.88 -51.53 14.03
C ASN A 760 -42.46 -50.27 13.32
N GLY A 761 -41.61 -49.50 12.63
CA GLY A 761 -42.01 -48.28 11.92
C GLY A 761 -41.87 -46.96 12.73
N GLU A 762 -41.44 -47.04 14.01
CA GLU A 762 -41.26 -45.90 14.88
C GLU A 762 -39.78 -45.68 15.26
N TYR A 763 -39.42 -44.42 15.46
CA TYR A 763 -38.10 -44.04 15.92
C TYR A 763 -38.15 -43.75 17.44
N LEU A 764 -37.42 -44.53 18.20
CA LEU A 764 -37.44 -44.50 19.69
C LEU A 764 -36.07 -44.08 20.19
N ILE A 765 -36.09 -43.14 21.15
CA ILE A 765 -34.88 -42.72 21.86
C ILE A 765 -34.95 -43.29 23.29
N ARG A 766 -33.97 -44.13 23.62
CA ARG A 766 -33.88 -44.78 24.96
C ARG A 766 -32.62 -44.35 25.66
N LYS A 767 -32.70 -44.17 26.97
CA LYS A 767 -31.55 -44.01 27.84
C LYS A 767 -30.93 -45.36 28.13
N VAL A 768 -29.59 -45.47 27.99
CA VAL A 768 -28.80 -46.68 28.29
C VAL A 768 -27.83 -46.39 29.40
#